data_0af83e4e524ffcd976e4b37415ae5a29
#
_entry.id   0af83e4e524ffcd976e4b37415ae5a29
#
_cell.length_a   1.000
_cell.length_b   1.000
_cell.length_c   1.000
_cell.angle_alpha   90.00
_cell.angle_beta   90.00
_cell.angle_gamma   90.00
#
_symmetry.space_group_name_H-M   'P 1'
#
loop_
_entity.id
_entity.type
_entity.pdbx_description
1 polymer ?
#
loop_
_entity_poly.entity_id
_entity_poly.type
_entity_poly.pdbx_seq_one_letter_code
_entity_poly.pdbx_strand_id
1 'polypeptide(L)'
;MSKEIQQNNQEYGADQIQILEGLEAVRKRPGMYIGSTSSRGLHHLVYEIVDNAVDEALAGYCKNIEVTIEEDNSITVQDDGRGIPVGTNHKAKKSALEVVFTVLHAGGKFGGGGYKVSGGLHGVGASVVNALSTWLTVEVYKDGNIYRQSYKRGKTDDTVKIVGQCDESLHGTKVHFLPDPEIFEETVYDYDTLKQRLRETAFLTKGLKITLKDVRENSHHNHVFHYEGGIKEFVEYLNRGKEALYDEVIYCEGTQNGVYVEVALQHNDSFNDSTFSFVNNVITPEGGTHLAGFRNALTKTFNAYAREKKILKDSDPALTGDDIREGLTAIISIKIEEPQFEGQTKQKLGNTEARGAVDAVVSEKLTYFLEQNPDVAKNICEKSLLAQRAREAARKARDLTRRKTSLDGGTLPGKLADCSDKDPKNCEIFIVEGDSAGGSAKTARSRATQAILPLRGKILNVEKARLDRIYDNAEIRAMITAFGTGIHEDFDITKLRYDKIIIMTDADVDGAHIATLMLTFLYRFMPDLIKEGHVYLATPPLYKVEKNKSVWYAYDDDELKQILNDIGRDNNNKIQRYKGLGEMDADQLWETTMDPDHRILKQVMIDGENSSELDVTFTTLMGDKVEPRKEFIEANAKYVTNLDI
;
A
#
# COMPACT_ATOMS: atom_id res chain seq x y z
N MET A 1 23.70 -28.75 -18.15
CA MET A 1 22.88 -29.82 -18.73
C MET A 1 21.54 -29.24 -19.14
N SER A 2 21.36 -29.02 -20.42
CA SER A 2 20.11 -28.54 -21.02
C SER A 2 19.02 -29.61 -20.82
N LYS A 3 18.03 -29.33 -19.96
CA LYS A 3 16.79 -30.08 -19.96
C LYS A 3 16.02 -29.68 -21.20
N GLU A 4 15.97 -30.56 -22.17
CA GLU A 4 15.07 -30.53 -23.33
C GLU A 4 13.65 -30.37 -22.80
N ILE A 5 13.03 -29.23 -23.14
CA ILE A 5 11.59 -29.07 -23.06
C ILE A 5 11.01 -30.04 -24.08
N GLN A 6 10.53 -31.18 -23.63
CA GLN A 6 9.70 -32.05 -24.46
C GLN A 6 8.47 -31.25 -24.86
N GLN A 7 8.43 -30.75 -26.07
CA GLN A 7 7.23 -30.27 -26.72
C GLN A 7 6.26 -31.46 -26.79
N ASN A 8 5.28 -31.46 -25.89
CA ASN A 8 4.10 -32.29 -26.01
C ASN A 8 3.33 -31.79 -27.23
N ASN A 9 3.54 -32.44 -28.38
CA ASN A 9 2.73 -32.26 -29.58
C ASN A 9 1.32 -32.86 -29.35
N GLN A 10 0.56 -32.34 -28.41
CA GLN A 10 -0.88 -32.53 -28.40
C GLN A 10 -1.46 -31.48 -29.36
N GLU A 11 -2.08 -31.94 -30.44
CA GLU A 11 -2.82 -31.06 -31.33
C GLU A 11 -3.80 -30.21 -30.52
N TYR A 12 -3.69 -28.89 -30.62
CA TYR A 12 -4.60 -27.95 -29.96
C TYR A 12 -5.97 -28.05 -30.66
N GLY A 13 -6.83 -28.91 -30.13
CA GLY A 13 -8.16 -29.19 -30.66
C GLY A 13 -9.26 -28.51 -29.82
N ALA A 14 -10.47 -28.48 -30.35
CA ALA A 14 -11.63 -27.87 -29.71
C ALA A 14 -11.94 -28.47 -28.32
N ASP A 15 -11.66 -29.74 -28.10
CA ASP A 15 -11.90 -30.45 -26.84
C ASP A 15 -10.92 -30.04 -25.72
N GLN A 16 -9.86 -29.28 -26.05
CA GLN A 16 -8.93 -28.73 -25.05
C GLN A 16 -9.41 -27.39 -24.48
N ILE A 17 -10.44 -26.79 -25.06
CA ILE A 17 -11.07 -25.58 -24.55
C ILE A 17 -11.95 -25.96 -23.35
N GLN A 18 -11.43 -25.75 -22.14
CA GLN A 18 -12.18 -26.00 -20.91
C GLN A 18 -13.12 -24.82 -20.61
N ILE A 19 -14.41 -25.12 -20.45
CA ILE A 19 -15.39 -24.15 -19.96
C ILE A 19 -15.46 -24.32 -18.43
N LEU A 20 -15.11 -23.28 -17.68
CA LEU A 20 -15.24 -23.25 -16.23
C LEU A 20 -16.56 -22.58 -15.90
N GLU A 21 -17.45 -23.29 -15.21
CA GLU A 21 -18.75 -22.78 -14.81
C GLU A 21 -18.75 -22.36 -13.32
N GLY A 22 -19.46 -21.27 -13.03
CA GLY A 22 -19.74 -20.81 -11.67
C GLY A 22 -18.49 -20.54 -10.84
N LEU A 23 -18.49 -20.97 -9.58
CA LEU A 23 -17.42 -20.69 -8.61
C LEU A 23 -16.17 -21.56 -8.79
N GLU A 24 -16.19 -22.57 -9.66
CA GLU A 24 -14.97 -23.33 -10.00
C GLU A 24 -13.93 -22.46 -10.73
N ALA A 25 -14.40 -21.50 -11.54
CA ALA A 25 -13.53 -20.52 -12.19
C ALA A 25 -12.77 -19.69 -11.16
N VAL A 26 -13.42 -19.27 -10.07
CA VAL A 26 -12.82 -18.50 -8.98
C VAL A 26 -11.71 -19.31 -8.29
N ARG A 27 -11.98 -20.57 -7.95
CA ARG A 27 -11.00 -21.46 -7.29
C ARG A 27 -9.79 -21.77 -8.17
N LYS A 28 -9.98 -21.92 -9.49
CA LYS A 28 -8.88 -22.18 -10.45
C LYS A 28 -8.04 -20.94 -10.75
N ARG A 29 -8.61 -19.74 -10.68
CA ARG A 29 -7.95 -18.47 -11.01
C ARG A 29 -8.29 -17.39 -9.98
N PRO A 30 -7.96 -17.61 -8.68
CA PRO A 30 -8.31 -16.66 -7.61
C PRO A 30 -7.73 -15.27 -7.83
N GLY A 31 -6.52 -15.18 -8.37
CA GLY A 31 -5.86 -13.89 -8.66
C GLY A 31 -6.65 -12.96 -9.58
N MET A 32 -7.55 -13.48 -10.42
CA MET A 32 -8.43 -12.64 -11.26
C MET A 32 -9.48 -11.88 -10.43
N TYR A 33 -9.82 -12.36 -9.24
CA TYR A 33 -10.88 -11.81 -8.40
C TYR A 33 -10.35 -11.07 -7.16
N ILE A 34 -9.26 -11.56 -6.57
CA ILE A 34 -8.67 -11.01 -5.33
C ILE A 34 -7.24 -10.49 -5.52
N GLY A 35 -6.74 -10.45 -6.76
CA GLY A 35 -5.42 -9.93 -7.12
C GLY A 35 -4.26 -10.88 -6.84
N SER A 36 -4.23 -11.60 -5.72
CA SER A 36 -3.18 -12.56 -5.37
C SER A 36 -3.69 -13.63 -4.39
N THR A 37 -2.91 -14.67 -4.14
CA THR A 37 -3.15 -15.70 -3.10
C THR A 37 -2.25 -15.53 -1.88
N SER A 38 -1.45 -14.47 -1.85
CA SER A 38 -0.63 -14.06 -0.70
C SER A 38 -1.47 -13.45 0.41
N SER A 39 -0.83 -12.98 1.48
CA SER A 39 -1.46 -12.24 2.59
C SER A 39 -2.41 -11.14 2.13
N ARG A 40 -2.06 -10.39 1.06
CA ARG A 40 -2.93 -9.36 0.49
C ARG A 40 -4.29 -9.90 0.03
N GLY A 41 -4.29 -10.97 -0.75
CA GLY A 41 -5.54 -11.60 -1.20
C GLY A 41 -6.34 -12.23 -0.07
N LEU A 42 -5.67 -12.73 0.97
CA LEU A 42 -6.31 -13.22 2.19
C LEU A 42 -7.13 -12.11 2.87
N HIS A 43 -6.51 -10.94 3.11
CA HIS A 43 -7.18 -9.79 3.75
C HIS A 43 -8.30 -9.22 2.88
N HIS A 44 -8.16 -9.31 1.56
CA HIS A 44 -9.20 -8.85 0.61
C HIS A 44 -10.54 -9.59 0.81
N LEU A 45 -10.55 -10.85 1.28
CA LEU A 45 -11.79 -11.55 1.62
C LEU A 45 -12.60 -10.80 2.70
N VAL A 46 -11.91 -10.26 3.70
CA VAL A 46 -12.55 -9.47 4.76
C VAL A 46 -13.12 -8.18 4.19
N TYR A 47 -12.36 -7.52 3.33
CA TYR A 47 -12.77 -6.25 2.72
C TYR A 47 -14.05 -6.41 1.89
N GLU A 48 -14.19 -7.49 1.12
CA GLU A 48 -15.38 -7.75 0.32
C GLU A 48 -16.65 -7.92 1.17
N ILE A 49 -16.55 -8.53 2.34
CA ILE A 49 -17.71 -8.67 3.26
C ILE A 49 -18.00 -7.35 4.00
N VAL A 50 -16.94 -6.64 4.45
CA VAL A 50 -17.09 -5.33 5.10
C VAL A 50 -17.68 -4.30 4.13
N ASP A 51 -17.22 -4.26 2.88
CA ASP A 51 -17.74 -3.35 1.85
C ASP A 51 -19.24 -3.55 1.60
N ASN A 52 -19.76 -4.79 1.73
CA ASN A 52 -21.20 -5.04 1.66
C ASN A 52 -21.96 -4.39 2.84
N ALA A 53 -21.40 -4.44 4.04
CA ALA A 53 -21.98 -3.78 5.21
C ALA A 53 -21.86 -2.23 5.11
N VAL A 54 -20.77 -1.73 4.55
CA VAL A 54 -20.57 -0.28 4.26
C VAL A 54 -21.58 0.20 3.22
N ASP A 55 -21.92 -0.59 2.21
CA ASP A 55 -22.97 -0.25 1.24
C ASP A 55 -24.35 -0.10 1.92
N GLU A 56 -24.66 -0.90 2.95
CA GLU A 56 -25.83 -0.69 3.80
C GLU A 56 -25.76 0.63 4.59
N ALA A 57 -24.56 1.00 5.06
CA ALA A 57 -24.36 2.28 5.74
C ALA A 57 -24.49 3.48 4.79
N LEU A 58 -23.95 3.40 3.58
CA LEU A 58 -24.14 4.43 2.53
C LEU A 58 -25.60 4.57 2.10
N ALA A 59 -26.36 3.48 2.16
CA ALA A 59 -27.82 3.50 1.94
C ALA A 59 -28.62 4.00 3.16
N GLY A 60 -27.96 4.27 4.29
CA GLY A 60 -28.55 4.81 5.51
C GLY A 60 -29.17 3.78 6.46
N TYR A 61 -28.90 2.49 6.27
CA TYR A 61 -29.52 1.42 7.04
C TYR A 61 -28.60 0.75 8.07
N CYS A 62 -27.29 0.97 8.00
CA CYS A 62 -26.32 0.38 8.93
C CYS A 62 -25.58 1.49 9.69
N LYS A 63 -25.38 1.28 11.00
CA LYS A 63 -24.63 2.19 11.89
C LYS A 63 -23.49 1.51 12.62
N ASN A 64 -23.53 0.19 12.72
CA ASN A 64 -22.53 -0.58 13.45
C ASN A 64 -22.08 -1.77 12.62
N ILE A 65 -20.78 -1.93 12.49
CA ILE A 65 -20.11 -3.11 11.90
C ILE A 65 -19.15 -3.66 12.93
N GLU A 66 -19.19 -4.96 13.16
CA GLU A 66 -18.24 -5.67 14.01
C GLU A 66 -17.47 -6.69 13.19
N VAL A 67 -16.14 -6.65 13.26
CA VAL A 67 -15.22 -7.60 12.63
C VAL A 67 -14.45 -8.30 13.73
N THR A 68 -14.48 -9.63 13.75
CA THR A 68 -13.77 -10.44 14.74
C THR A 68 -12.84 -11.44 14.05
N ILE A 69 -11.57 -11.45 14.46
CA ILE A 69 -10.63 -12.52 14.17
C ILE A 69 -10.82 -13.54 15.28
N GLU A 70 -11.33 -14.72 14.93
CA GLU A 70 -11.66 -15.78 15.88
C GLU A 70 -10.41 -16.58 16.30
N GLU A 71 -10.53 -17.41 17.33
CA GLU A 71 -9.41 -18.23 17.87
C GLU A 71 -8.79 -19.16 16.81
N ASP A 72 -9.59 -19.69 15.91
CA ASP A 72 -9.17 -20.59 14.83
C ASP A 72 -8.71 -19.84 13.55
N ASN A 73 -8.54 -18.52 13.62
CA ASN A 73 -8.22 -17.65 12.48
C ASN A 73 -9.34 -17.54 11.44
N SER A 74 -10.57 -17.95 11.76
CA SER A 74 -11.73 -17.56 10.96
C SER A 74 -12.12 -16.11 11.20
N ILE A 75 -12.91 -15.54 10.31
CA ILE A 75 -13.39 -14.16 10.41
C ILE A 75 -14.91 -14.15 10.56
N THR A 76 -15.36 -13.37 11.53
CA THR A 76 -16.77 -12.99 11.66
C THR A 76 -16.94 -11.52 11.33
N VAL A 77 -17.85 -11.20 10.40
CA VAL A 77 -18.30 -9.82 10.12
C VAL A 77 -19.80 -9.76 10.38
N GLN A 78 -20.21 -8.82 11.23
CA GLN A 78 -21.60 -8.59 11.57
C GLN A 78 -21.97 -7.13 11.37
N ASP A 79 -23.10 -6.87 10.69
CA ASP A 79 -23.67 -5.52 10.51
C ASP A 79 -25.07 -5.45 11.13
N ASP A 80 -25.55 -4.22 11.33
CA ASP A 80 -26.92 -3.91 11.73
C ASP A 80 -27.75 -3.32 10.57
N GLY A 81 -27.44 -3.73 9.32
CA GLY A 81 -28.16 -3.33 8.11
C GLY A 81 -29.54 -4.01 7.98
N ARG A 82 -30.16 -3.91 6.82
CA ARG A 82 -31.50 -4.50 6.55
C ARG A 82 -31.54 -6.02 6.56
N GLY A 83 -30.38 -6.68 6.55
CA GLY A 83 -30.26 -8.11 6.34
C GLY A 83 -30.49 -8.54 4.88
N ILE A 84 -29.69 -9.49 4.41
CA ILE A 84 -29.85 -10.06 3.04
C ILE A 84 -31.23 -10.69 2.90
N PRO A 85 -31.96 -10.47 1.79
CA PRO A 85 -33.26 -11.11 1.57
C PRO A 85 -33.17 -12.64 1.60
N VAL A 86 -34.08 -13.29 2.34
CA VAL A 86 -34.11 -14.76 2.48
C VAL A 86 -35.18 -15.43 1.62
N GLY A 87 -36.07 -14.64 1.01
CA GLY A 87 -37.15 -15.14 0.13
C GLY A 87 -36.61 -15.75 -1.16
N THR A 88 -37.47 -16.47 -1.87
CA THR A 88 -37.13 -17.15 -3.11
C THR A 88 -36.95 -16.15 -4.27
N ASN A 89 -35.81 -16.20 -4.92
CA ASN A 89 -35.60 -15.54 -6.20
C ASN A 89 -36.29 -16.37 -7.32
N HIS A 90 -37.30 -15.81 -7.94
CA HIS A 90 -38.12 -16.53 -8.93
C HIS A 90 -37.36 -16.92 -10.21
N LYS A 91 -36.31 -16.15 -10.59
CA LYS A 91 -35.46 -16.46 -11.76
C LYS A 91 -34.51 -17.62 -11.48
N ALA A 92 -33.86 -17.61 -10.33
CA ALA A 92 -32.87 -18.61 -9.94
C ALA A 92 -33.52 -19.85 -9.31
N LYS A 93 -34.79 -19.78 -8.89
CA LYS A 93 -35.54 -20.84 -8.13
C LYS A 93 -34.82 -21.27 -6.84
N LYS A 94 -34.06 -20.35 -6.25
CA LYS A 94 -33.24 -20.48 -5.04
C LYS A 94 -33.55 -19.33 -4.09
N SER A 95 -33.20 -19.46 -2.82
CA SER A 95 -33.27 -18.31 -1.92
C SER A 95 -32.36 -17.16 -2.41
N ALA A 96 -32.76 -15.91 -2.18
CA ALA A 96 -31.93 -14.78 -2.55
C ALA A 96 -30.57 -14.83 -1.83
N LEU A 97 -30.54 -15.33 -0.58
CA LEU A 97 -29.33 -15.57 0.19
C LEU A 97 -28.39 -16.54 -0.54
N GLU A 98 -28.90 -17.68 -1.00
CA GLU A 98 -28.10 -18.64 -1.77
C GLU A 98 -27.59 -18.05 -3.08
N VAL A 99 -28.39 -17.26 -3.77
CA VAL A 99 -27.99 -16.61 -5.03
C VAL A 99 -26.81 -15.68 -4.81
N VAL A 100 -26.83 -14.85 -3.76
CA VAL A 100 -25.74 -13.91 -3.45
C VAL A 100 -24.42 -14.63 -3.20
N PHE A 101 -24.43 -15.78 -2.55
CA PHE A 101 -23.20 -16.50 -2.18
C PHE A 101 -22.77 -17.59 -3.18
N THR A 102 -23.61 -17.96 -4.16
CA THR A 102 -23.28 -19.06 -5.11
C THR A 102 -23.29 -18.67 -6.58
N VAL A 103 -23.78 -17.49 -6.93
CA VAL A 103 -23.90 -17.07 -8.32
C VAL A 103 -23.05 -15.81 -8.55
N LEU A 104 -22.12 -15.90 -9.51
CA LEU A 104 -21.34 -14.72 -9.95
C LEU A 104 -22.26 -13.72 -10.67
N HIS A 105 -21.94 -12.45 -10.53
CA HIS A 105 -22.71 -11.34 -11.13
C HIS A 105 -24.20 -11.33 -10.71
N ALA A 106 -24.44 -11.67 -9.45
CA ALA A 106 -25.76 -11.62 -8.83
C ALA A 106 -25.74 -10.68 -7.61
N GLY A 107 -26.73 -9.80 -7.51
CA GLY A 107 -26.84 -8.88 -6.38
C GLY A 107 -27.91 -7.82 -6.56
N GLY A 108 -28.32 -7.17 -5.49
CA GLY A 108 -29.31 -6.09 -5.48
C GLY A 108 -28.79 -4.73 -5.98
N LYS A 109 -27.52 -4.68 -6.43
CA LYS A 109 -26.82 -3.45 -6.85
C LYS A 109 -26.86 -3.22 -8.38
N PHE A 110 -27.42 -4.14 -9.14
CA PHE A 110 -27.62 -4.04 -10.59
C PHE A 110 -28.97 -3.38 -10.94
N GLY A 111 -29.04 -2.04 -10.93
CA GLY A 111 -30.12 -1.28 -11.56
C GLY A 111 -31.52 -1.45 -10.94
N GLY A 112 -31.68 -1.32 -9.65
CA GLY A 112 -33.00 -1.52 -9.07
C GLY A 112 -33.25 -0.88 -7.72
N GLY A 113 -33.14 0.44 -7.58
CA GLY A 113 -33.74 1.17 -6.45
C GLY A 113 -33.26 0.88 -5.02
N GLY A 114 -32.47 -0.15 -4.80
CA GLY A 114 -31.99 -0.56 -3.47
C GLY A 114 -30.76 0.19 -2.99
N TYR A 115 -29.87 0.57 -3.91
CA TYR A 115 -28.64 1.29 -3.65
C TYR A 115 -28.42 2.33 -4.76
N LYS A 116 -28.35 3.61 -4.40
CA LYS A 116 -28.00 4.68 -5.35
C LYS A 116 -26.49 4.77 -5.56
N VAL A 117 -25.72 4.46 -4.53
CA VAL A 117 -24.27 4.47 -4.52
C VAL A 117 -23.79 3.19 -3.85
N SER A 118 -22.80 2.54 -4.42
CA SER A 118 -22.25 1.30 -3.88
C SER A 118 -20.78 1.15 -4.29
N GLY A 119 -19.94 0.62 -3.40
CA GLY A 119 -18.57 0.21 -3.69
C GLY A 119 -18.52 -1.16 -4.39
N GLY A 120 -19.47 -2.03 -4.08
CA GLY A 120 -19.61 -3.37 -4.65
C GLY A 120 -20.35 -3.40 -5.98
N LEU A 121 -19.66 -3.21 -7.11
CA LEU A 121 -20.25 -3.01 -8.43
C LEU A 121 -20.47 -4.31 -9.22
N HIS A 122 -19.63 -5.30 -9.01
CA HIS A 122 -19.57 -6.47 -9.89
C HIS A 122 -20.46 -7.63 -9.44
N GLY A 123 -21.04 -7.57 -8.22
CA GLY A 123 -21.87 -8.63 -7.67
C GLY A 123 -21.16 -9.98 -7.52
N VAL A 124 -19.86 -9.94 -7.20
CA VAL A 124 -19.04 -11.15 -7.08
C VAL A 124 -18.42 -11.34 -5.70
N GLY A 125 -18.25 -10.29 -4.89
CA GLY A 125 -17.49 -10.34 -3.64
C GLY A 125 -17.90 -11.45 -2.69
N ALA A 126 -19.19 -11.51 -2.31
CA ALA A 126 -19.69 -12.53 -1.40
C ALA A 126 -19.51 -13.97 -1.94
N SER A 127 -19.76 -14.18 -3.23
CA SER A 127 -19.58 -15.48 -3.88
C SER A 127 -18.12 -15.87 -4.03
N VAL A 128 -17.22 -14.90 -4.22
CA VAL A 128 -15.77 -15.12 -4.24
C VAL A 128 -15.27 -15.55 -2.86
N VAL A 129 -15.69 -14.85 -1.79
CA VAL A 129 -15.33 -15.25 -0.41
C VAL A 129 -15.80 -16.66 -0.11
N ASN A 130 -17.03 -17.02 -0.49
CA ASN A 130 -17.54 -18.38 -0.34
C ASN A 130 -16.69 -19.41 -1.12
N ALA A 131 -16.36 -19.10 -2.38
CA ALA A 131 -15.55 -20.01 -3.22
C ALA A 131 -14.14 -20.27 -2.65
N LEU A 132 -13.54 -19.27 -1.99
CA LEU A 132 -12.17 -19.31 -1.48
C LEU A 132 -12.10 -19.66 0.02
N SER A 133 -13.22 -20.05 0.62
CA SER A 133 -13.30 -20.49 2.01
C SER A 133 -13.50 -22.00 2.10
N THR A 134 -12.88 -22.63 3.11
CA THR A 134 -13.12 -24.03 3.46
C THR A 134 -14.60 -24.23 3.83
N TRP A 135 -15.12 -23.32 4.64
CA TRP A 135 -16.53 -23.22 4.99
C TRP A 135 -16.92 -21.75 5.20
N LEU A 136 -18.20 -21.47 4.98
CA LEU A 136 -18.79 -20.16 5.22
C LEU A 136 -20.21 -20.35 5.75
N THR A 137 -20.58 -19.59 6.78
CA THR A 137 -21.93 -19.58 7.36
C THR A 137 -22.46 -18.15 7.37
N VAL A 138 -23.70 -17.99 6.95
CA VAL A 138 -24.41 -16.70 7.00
C VAL A 138 -25.61 -16.81 7.91
N GLU A 139 -25.73 -15.85 8.81
CA GLU A 139 -26.94 -15.62 9.62
C GLU A 139 -27.55 -14.28 9.22
N VAL A 140 -28.86 -14.28 9.04
CA VAL A 140 -29.64 -13.07 8.76
C VAL A 140 -30.67 -12.90 9.85
N TYR A 141 -30.62 -11.74 10.51
CA TYR A 141 -31.56 -11.31 11.53
C TYR A 141 -32.64 -10.49 10.85
N LYS A 142 -33.88 -11.00 10.85
CA LYS A 142 -34.97 -10.34 10.14
C LYS A 142 -36.34 -10.84 10.60
N ASP A 143 -37.29 -9.91 10.77
CA ASP A 143 -38.67 -10.19 11.09
C ASP A 143 -38.83 -11.15 12.30
N GLY A 144 -38.04 -10.91 13.38
CA GLY A 144 -38.06 -11.70 14.60
C GLY A 144 -37.43 -13.11 14.51
N ASN A 145 -36.82 -13.46 13.38
CA ASN A 145 -36.19 -14.75 13.14
C ASN A 145 -34.71 -14.63 12.81
N ILE A 146 -33.96 -15.69 13.14
CA ILE A 146 -32.58 -15.90 12.73
C ILE A 146 -32.55 -16.97 11.64
N TYR A 147 -32.26 -16.54 10.42
CA TYR A 147 -32.09 -17.43 9.27
C TYR A 147 -30.64 -17.80 9.13
N ARG A 148 -30.34 -19.07 8.83
CA ARG A 148 -28.96 -19.54 8.61
C ARG A 148 -28.87 -20.39 7.36
N GLN A 149 -27.74 -20.21 6.64
CA GLN A 149 -27.32 -21.09 5.55
C GLN A 149 -25.81 -21.28 5.60
N SER A 150 -25.35 -22.50 5.30
CA SER A 150 -23.93 -22.88 5.32
C SER A 150 -23.47 -23.35 3.95
N TYR A 151 -22.17 -23.16 3.71
CA TYR A 151 -21.51 -23.45 2.45
C TYR A 151 -20.14 -24.09 2.69
N LYS A 152 -19.69 -24.90 1.74
CA LYS A 152 -18.35 -25.50 1.73
C LYS A 152 -17.71 -25.32 0.35
N ARG A 153 -16.59 -24.62 0.30
CA ARG A 153 -15.80 -24.40 -0.93
C ARG A 153 -16.68 -23.93 -2.10
N GLY A 154 -17.54 -22.96 -1.86
CA GLY A 154 -18.45 -22.39 -2.85
C GLY A 154 -19.74 -23.15 -3.08
N LYS A 155 -19.89 -24.35 -2.53
CA LYS A 155 -21.11 -25.17 -2.69
C LYS A 155 -22.01 -25.03 -1.48
N THR A 156 -23.30 -25.05 -1.71
CA THR A 156 -24.31 -25.04 -0.66
C THR A 156 -24.25 -26.37 0.14
N ASP A 157 -24.11 -26.27 1.46
CA ASP A 157 -24.07 -27.43 2.36
C ASP A 157 -25.48 -27.78 2.87
N ASP A 158 -26.31 -26.75 3.06
CA ASP A 158 -27.72 -26.91 3.48
C ASP A 158 -28.62 -25.83 2.84
N THR A 159 -29.95 -25.95 3.08
CA THR A 159 -30.93 -24.93 2.68
C THR A 159 -31.09 -23.88 3.77
N VAL A 160 -31.59 -22.69 3.43
CA VAL A 160 -31.93 -21.65 4.42
C VAL A 160 -32.90 -22.19 5.45
N LYS A 161 -32.57 -22.09 6.73
CA LYS A 161 -33.36 -22.55 7.87
C LYS A 161 -33.51 -21.47 8.91
N ILE A 162 -34.65 -21.42 9.58
CA ILE A 162 -34.79 -20.67 10.83
C ILE A 162 -34.15 -21.49 11.94
N VAL A 163 -33.11 -20.92 12.57
CA VAL A 163 -32.35 -21.58 13.64
C VAL A 163 -32.63 -20.99 15.02
N GLY A 164 -33.33 -19.86 15.09
CA GLY A 164 -33.70 -19.21 16.33
C GLY A 164 -34.68 -18.07 16.10
N GLN A 165 -35.11 -17.48 17.20
CA GLN A 165 -35.87 -16.23 17.23
C GLN A 165 -35.02 -15.12 17.80
N CYS A 166 -35.24 -13.90 17.38
CA CYS A 166 -34.62 -12.70 17.91
C CYS A 166 -35.66 -11.61 18.19
N ASP A 167 -35.23 -10.52 18.78
CA ASP A 167 -36.09 -9.34 18.91
C ASP A 167 -36.51 -8.84 17.52
N GLU A 168 -37.76 -8.42 17.32
CA GLU A 168 -38.27 -7.89 16.04
C GLU A 168 -37.53 -6.65 15.57
N SER A 169 -36.91 -5.89 16.50
CA SER A 169 -36.07 -4.73 16.20
C SER A 169 -34.66 -5.09 15.74
N LEU A 170 -34.23 -6.34 15.96
CA LEU A 170 -32.89 -6.81 15.56
C LEU A 170 -32.90 -7.17 14.08
N HIS A 171 -32.05 -6.49 13.34
CA HIS A 171 -31.84 -6.75 11.92
C HIS A 171 -30.36 -6.71 11.57
N GLY A 172 -29.97 -7.31 10.45
CA GLY A 172 -28.59 -7.33 9.98
C GLY A 172 -28.15 -8.65 9.39
N THR A 173 -26.87 -8.70 9.02
CA THR A 173 -26.24 -9.90 8.48
C THR A 173 -24.97 -10.21 9.28
N LYS A 174 -24.77 -11.50 9.55
CA LYS A 174 -23.51 -12.01 10.12
C LYS A 174 -22.94 -13.04 9.17
N VAL A 175 -21.73 -12.82 8.71
CA VAL A 175 -20.97 -13.73 7.85
C VAL A 175 -19.76 -14.23 8.63
N HIS A 176 -19.61 -15.55 8.72
CA HIS A 176 -18.51 -16.23 9.38
C HIS A 176 -17.86 -17.21 8.41
N PHE A 177 -16.53 -17.09 8.18
CA PHE A 177 -15.85 -17.90 7.18
C PHE A 177 -14.42 -18.23 7.58
N LEU A 178 -13.92 -19.36 7.07
CA LEU A 178 -12.55 -19.81 7.23
C LEU A 178 -11.87 -19.89 5.86
N PRO A 179 -10.77 -19.17 5.61
CA PRO A 179 -10.04 -19.25 4.35
C PRO A 179 -9.57 -20.67 4.04
N ASP A 180 -9.50 -21.01 2.74
CA ASP A 180 -9.08 -22.35 2.32
C ASP A 180 -7.55 -22.44 2.17
N PRO A 181 -6.85 -23.24 2.99
CA PRO A 181 -5.40 -23.40 2.91
C PRO A 181 -4.92 -24.09 1.61
N GLU A 182 -5.84 -24.66 0.80
CA GLU A 182 -5.48 -25.14 -0.53
C GLU A 182 -5.35 -24.00 -1.56
N ILE A 183 -5.80 -22.80 -1.24
CA ILE A 183 -5.79 -21.62 -2.12
C ILE A 183 -4.72 -20.63 -1.68
N PHE A 184 -4.66 -20.33 -0.38
CA PHE A 184 -3.78 -19.30 0.17
C PHE A 184 -2.45 -19.88 0.64
N GLU A 185 -1.38 -19.14 0.40
CA GLU A 185 -0.02 -19.48 0.86
C GLU A 185 0.07 -19.45 2.38
N GLU A 186 -0.69 -18.54 3.02
CA GLU A 186 -0.89 -18.47 4.46
C GLU A 186 -2.35 -18.11 4.76
N THR A 187 -2.83 -18.50 5.95
CA THR A 187 -4.22 -18.24 6.38
C THR A 187 -4.30 -17.47 7.70
N VAL A 188 -3.19 -16.87 8.12
CA VAL A 188 -3.12 -16.07 9.36
C VAL A 188 -3.39 -14.62 9.04
N TYR A 189 -4.46 -14.06 9.63
CA TYR A 189 -4.78 -12.65 9.46
C TYR A 189 -3.87 -11.76 10.31
N ASP A 190 -3.39 -10.69 9.69
CA ASP A 190 -2.68 -9.61 10.37
C ASP A 190 -3.66 -8.57 10.92
N TYR A 191 -3.62 -8.36 12.24
CA TYR A 191 -4.52 -7.44 12.92
C TYR A 191 -4.31 -5.99 12.50
N ASP A 192 -3.06 -5.56 12.35
CA ASP A 192 -2.75 -4.16 12.02
C ASP A 192 -3.16 -3.82 10.60
N THR A 193 -3.03 -4.75 9.67
CA THR A 193 -3.53 -4.61 8.29
C THR A 193 -5.04 -4.38 8.26
N LEU A 194 -5.83 -5.19 8.99
CA LEU A 194 -7.27 -4.98 9.10
C LEU A 194 -7.62 -3.68 9.81
N LYS A 195 -6.92 -3.35 10.89
CA LYS A 195 -7.10 -2.12 11.67
C LYS A 195 -6.93 -0.87 10.82
N GLN A 196 -5.93 -0.83 9.95
CA GLN A 196 -5.66 0.28 9.05
C GLN A 196 -6.82 0.48 8.07
N ARG A 197 -7.23 -0.57 7.37
CA ARG A 197 -8.32 -0.51 6.39
C ARG A 197 -9.66 -0.12 7.01
N LEU A 198 -9.99 -0.69 8.17
CA LEU A 198 -11.25 -0.39 8.86
C LEU A 198 -11.29 1.05 9.41
N ARG A 199 -10.13 1.60 9.81
CA ARG A 199 -10.00 3.01 10.18
C ARG A 199 -10.31 3.93 9.01
N GLU A 200 -9.70 3.71 7.84
CA GLU A 200 -9.99 4.47 6.62
C GLU A 200 -11.47 4.41 6.26
N THR A 201 -12.06 3.22 6.29
CA THR A 201 -13.48 3.01 6.02
C THR A 201 -14.37 3.82 6.96
N ALA A 202 -14.02 3.87 8.25
CA ALA A 202 -14.78 4.64 9.24
C ALA A 202 -14.66 6.16 9.01
N PHE A 203 -13.49 6.68 8.61
CA PHE A 203 -13.32 8.08 8.22
C PHE A 203 -14.16 8.46 7.00
N LEU A 204 -14.21 7.58 5.99
CA LEU A 204 -14.93 7.81 4.74
C LEU A 204 -16.45 7.70 4.90
N THR A 205 -16.91 7.04 5.97
CA THR A 205 -18.33 6.83 6.26
C THR A 205 -18.70 7.52 7.57
N LYS A 206 -18.91 8.82 7.49
CA LYS A 206 -19.23 9.68 8.64
C LYS A 206 -20.31 9.06 9.53
N GLY A 207 -20.03 8.96 10.84
CA GLY A 207 -20.96 8.45 11.84
C GLY A 207 -21.10 6.92 11.89
N LEU A 208 -20.45 6.16 11.00
CA LEU A 208 -20.39 4.70 11.08
C LEU A 208 -19.43 4.28 12.20
N LYS A 209 -19.88 3.36 13.05
CA LYS A 209 -19.05 2.73 14.07
C LYS A 209 -18.56 1.36 13.60
N ILE A 210 -17.25 1.17 13.53
CA ILE A 210 -16.63 -0.11 13.19
C ILE A 210 -15.85 -0.59 14.41
N THR A 211 -16.06 -1.84 14.82
CA THR A 211 -15.34 -2.49 15.92
C THR A 211 -14.51 -3.63 15.35
N LEU A 212 -13.21 -3.64 15.62
CA LEU A 212 -12.31 -4.75 15.30
C LEU A 212 -11.89 -5.45 16.59
N LYS A 213 -12.13 -6.76 16.66
CA LYS A 213 -11.73 -7.63 17.78
C LYS A 213 -10.77 -8.70 17.30
N ASP A 214 -9.77 -9.00 18.09
CA ASP A 214 -8.91 -10.16 17.93
C ASP A 214 -8.99 -10.99 19.20
N VAL A 215 -9.61 -12.15 19.12
CA VAL A 215 -9.84 -13.03 20.26
C VAL A 215 -8.89 -14.22 20.28
N ARG A 216 -7.88 -14.24 19.40
CA ARG A 216 -6.85 -15.29 19.38
C ARG A 216 -6.06 -15.31 20.70
N GLU A 217 -5.60 -16.49 21.06
CA GLU A 217 -4.77 -16.70 22.25
C GLU A 217 -3.57 -15.76 22.22
N ASN A 218 -3.36 -14.98 23.29
CA ASN A 218 -2.30 -13.98 23.49
C ASN A 218 -2.46 -12.64 22.74
N SER A 219 -3.52 -12.38 21.96
CA SER A 219 -3.73 -11.07 21.33
C SER A 219 -4.73 -10.19 22.07
N HIS A 220 -5.97 -10.60 22.25
CA HIS A 220 -7.05 -9.88 22.95
C HIS A 220 -7.15 -8.38 22.64
N HIS A 221 -7.01 -8.01 21.35
CA HIS A 221 -7.13 -6.63 20.92
C HIS A 221 -8.58 -6.27 20.64
N ASN A 222 -8.97 -5.06 21.05
CA ASN A 222 -10.27 -4.48 20.71
C ASN A 222 -10.08 -3.01 20.35
N HIS A 223 -10.52 -2.62 19.14
CA HIS A 223 -10.46 -1.26 18.66
C HIS A 223 -11.80 -0.81 18.10
N VAL A 224 -12.20 0.41 18.46
CA VAL A 224 -13.44 1.02 17.97
C VAL A 224 -13.09 2.26 17.16
N PHE A 225 -13.57 2.31 15.92
CA PHE A 225 -13.44 3.45 15.02
C PHE A 225 -14.81 4.11 14.88
N HIS A 226 -14.87 5.40 15.16
CA HIS A 226 -16.10 6.20 15.03
C HIS A 226 -15.71 7.67 14.88
N TYR A 227 -16.01 8.26 13.72
CA TYR A 227 -15.58 9.60 13.35
C TYR A 227 -16.76 10.43 12.86
N GLU A 228 -17.15 11.42 13.65
CA GLU A 228 -18.26 12.32 13.32
C GLU A 228 -17.85 13.44 12.35
N GLY A 229 -16.59 13.81 12.30
CA GLY A 229 -16.03 14.79 11.35
C GLY A 229 -15.72 14.21 9.97
N GLY A 230 -15.74 12.88 9.83
CA GLY A 230 -15.53 12.22 8.53
C GLY A 230 -14.15 12.51 7.92
N ILE A 231 -14.11 12.93 6.65
CA ILE A 231 -12.84 13.18 5.95
C ILE A 231 -12.05 14.40 6.50
N LYS A 232 -12.67 15.31 7.25
CA LYS A 232 -11.92 16.36 7.97
C LYS A 232 -11.04 15.77 9.05
N GLU A 233 -11.60 14.90 9.90
CA GLU A 233 -10.83 14.18 10.92
C GLU A 233 -9.78 13.26 10.28
N PHE A 234 -10.04 12.76 9.07
CA PHE A 234 -9.03 11.97 8.34
C PHE A 234 -7.82 12.81 7.96
N VAL A 235 -8.01 14.05 7.47
CA VAL A 235 -6.91 14.98 7.20
C VAL A 235 -6.15 15.33 8.48
N GLU A 236 -6.85 15.58 9.59
CA GLU A 236 -6.22 15.82 10.90
C GLU A 236 -5.40 14.62 11.37
N TYR A 237 -5.92 13.40 11.18
CA TYR A 237 -5.21 12.16 11.48
C TYR A 237 -3.93 12.03 10.66
N LEU A 238 -3.97 12.28 9.36
CA LEU A 238 -2.82 12.22 8.45
C LEU A 238 -1.77 13.32 8.75
N ASN A 239 -2.21 14.42 9.35
CA ASN A 239 -1.34 15.52 9.76
C ASN A 239 -0.74 15.34 11.17
N ARG A 240 -1.03 14.25 11.87
CA ARG A 240 -0.35 13.92 13.12
C ARG A 240 1.15 13.84 12.89
N GLY A 241 1.92 14.63 13.61
CA GLY A 241 3.38 14.69 13.41
C GLY A 241 3.86 15.69 12.37
N LYS A 242 2.97 16.44 11.73
CA LYS A 242 3.25 17.60 10.88
C LYS A 242 2.74 18.87 11.59
N GLU A 243 3.24 20.04 11.20
CA GLU A 243 2.74 21.32 11.70
C GLU A 243 1.85 21.97 10.64
N ALA A 244 0.57 22.10 10.95
CA ALA A 244 -0.37 22.73 10.04
C ALA A 244 -0.04 24.22 9.87
N LEU A 245 -0.14 24.74 8.65
CA LEU A 245 0.05 26.18 8.39
C LEU A 245 -1.11 27.05 8.85
N TYR A 246 -2.24 26.43 9.14
CA TYR A 246 -3.48 27.06 9.61
C TYR A 246 -4.35 26.00 10.30
N ASP A 247 -5.17 26.41 11.25
CA ASP A 247 -5.89 25.50 12.14
C ASP A 247 -7.06 24.79 11.47
N GLU A 248 -7.83 25.47 10.62
CA GLU A 248 -9.04 24.92 10.03
C GLU A 248 -8.74 24.08 8.78
N VAL A 249 -9.24 22.83 8.76
CA VAL A 249 -9.24 22.00 7.55
C VAL A 249 -10.21 22.59 6.52
N ILE A 250 -9.71 22.95 5.35
CA ILE A 250 -10.53 23.43 4.23
C ILE A 250 -11.42 22.29 3.75
N TYR A 251 -12.72 22.54 3.66
CA TYR A 251 -13.71 21.55 3.26
C TYR A 251 -14.56 22.05 2.09
N CYS A 252 -14.64 21.25 1.05
CA CYS A 252 -15.43 21.51 -0.14
C CYS A 252 -16.45 20.38 -0.31
N GLU A 253 -17.72 20.72 -0.43
CA GLU A 253 -18.81 19.76 -0.62
C GLU A 253 -19.80 20.29 -1.66
N GLY A 254 -20.30 19.40 -2.51
CA GLY A 254 -21.32 19.74 -3.49
C GLY A 254 -21.68 18.61 -4.42
N THR A 255 -22.77 18.76 -5.15
CA THR A 255 -23.22 17.82 -6.18
C THR A 255 -23.23 18.51 -7.53
N GLN A 256 -22.56 17.92 -8.50
CA GLN A 256 -22.51 18.42 -9.88
C GLN A 256 -22.59 17.24 -10.86
N ASN A 257 -23.48 17.35 -11.87
CA ASN A 257 -23.68 16.32 -12.90
C ASN A 257 -23.93 14.91 -12.36
N GLY A 258 -24.67 14.78 -11.24
CA GLY A 258 -24.94 13.48 -10.61
C GLY A 258 -23.79 12.93 -9.77
N VAL A 259 -22.65 13.61 -9.69
CA VAL A 259 -21.52 13.25 -8.85
C VAL A 259 -21.55 14.05 -7.56
N TYR A 260 -21.62 13.40 -6.41
CA TYR A 260 -21.42 14.02 -5.11
C TYR A 260 -19.93 14.07 -4.80
N VAL A 261 -19.44 15.23 -4.43
CA VAL A 261 -18.02 15.52 -4.21
C VAL A 261 -17.82 16.00 -2.79
N GLU A 262 -16.92 15.38 -2.07
CA GLU A 262 -16.36 15.83 -0.79
C GLU A 262 -14.84 15.92 -0.91
N VAL A 263 -14.27 17.03 -0.51
CA VAL A 263 -12.83 17.23 -0.44
C VAL A 263 -12.48 17.91 0.88
N ALA A 264 -11.52 17.36 1.60
CA ALA A 264 -10.90 17.98 2.75
C ALA A 264 -9.41 18.16 2.49
N LEU A 265 -8.84 19.31 2.82
CA LEU A 265 -7.43 19.58 2.58
C LEU A 265 -6.85 20.55 3.62
N GLN A 266 -5.55 20.39 3.91
CA GLN A 266 -4.79 21.26 4.79
C GLN A 266 -3.33 21.26 4.41
N HIS A 267 -2.69 22.42 4.35
CA HIS A 267 -1.24 22.52 4.15
C HIS A 267 -0.50 22.48 5.49
N ASN A 268 0.67 21.88 5.48
CA ASN A 268 1.55 21.73 6.62
C ASN A 268 3.01 22.08 6.28
N ASP A 269 3.90 21.95 7.23
CA ASP A 269 5.32 22.31 7.13
C ASP A 269 6.17 21.33 6.31
N SER A 270 5.63 20.15 5.96
CA SER A 270 6.36 19.13 5.19
C SER A 270 6.58 19.52 3.72
N PHE A 271 7.34 18.71 3.01
CA PHE A 271 7.66 18.90 1.59
C PHE A 271 6.95 17.90 0.67
N ASN A 272 6.22 16.94 1.25
CA ASN A 272 5.56 15.86 0.52
C ASN A 272 4.10 16.22 0.17
N ASP A 273 3.60 15.65 -0.94
CA ASP A 273 2.19 15.63 -1.33
C ASP A 273 1.54 14.35 -0.79
N SER A 274 0.63 14.49 0.18
CA SER A 274 -0.13 13.40 0.80
C SER A 274 -1.58 13.47 0.33
N THR A 275 -1.81 13.25 -0.96
CA THR A 275 -3.15 13.31 -1.59
C THR A 275 -3.70 11.91 -1.84
N PHE A 276 -4.85 11.59 -1.24
CA PHE A 276 -5.54 10.30 -1.40
C PHE A 276 -6.92 10.49 -1.99
N SER A 277 -7.31 9.58 -2.89
CA SER A 277 -8.57 9.69 -3.61
C SER A 277 -9.41 8.42 -3.53
N PHE A 278 -10.72 8.61 -3.42
CA PHE A 278 -11.70 7.55 -3.17
C PHE A 278 -12.93 7.74 -4.06
N VAL A 279 -13.52 6.62 -4.47
CA VAL A 279 -14.77 6.56 -5.23
C VAL A 279 -15.69 5.54 -4.55
N ASN A 280 -16.87 5.98 -4.09
CA ASN A 280 -17.79 5.12 -3.34
C ASN A 280 -17.10 4.38 -2.18
N ASN A 281 -16.26 5.08 -1.42
CA ASN A 281 -15.43 4.57 -0.32
C ASN A 281 -14.32 3.56 -0.72
N VAL A 282 -14.11 3.32 -2.01
CA VAL A 282 -13.02 2.50 -2.51
C VAL A 282 -11.83 3.40 -2.85
N ILE A 283 -10.65 3.08 -2.32
CA ILE A 283 -9.42 3.81 -2.63
C ILE A 283 -9.03 3.62 -4.10
N THR A 284 -8.53 4.68 -4.72
CA THR A 284 -8.00 4.68 -6.09
C THR A 284 -6.52 5.06 -6.07
N PRO A 285 -5.61 4.11 -5.82
CA PRO A 285 -4.17 4.41 -5.66
C PRO A 285 -3.53 5.05 -6.90
N GLU A 286 -4.03 4.76 -8.09
CA GLU A 286 -3.61 5.38 -9.34
C GLU A 286 -4.42 6.64 -9.69
N GLY A 287 -5.33 7.06 -8.79
CA GLY A 287 -6.16 8.23 -8.97
C GLY A 287 -7.23 8.06 -10.05
N GLY A 288 -7.21 8.93 -11.04
CA GLY A 288 -8.17 8.96 -12.14
C GLY A 288 -8.70 10.35 -12.42
N THR A 289 -9.84 10.41 -13.08
CA THR A 289 -10.45 11.67 -13.55
C THR A 289 -10.81 12.63 -12.42
N HIS A 290 -11.29 12.12 -11.28
CA HIS A 290 -11.64 12.93 -10.10
C HIS A 290 -10.40 13.59 -9.48
N LEU A 291 -9.29 12.85 -9.34
CA LEU A 291 -8.01 13.42 -8.88
C LEU A 291 -7.46 14.45 -9.86
N ALA A 292 -7.59 14.19 -11.17
CA ALA A 292 -7.20 15.16 -12.20
C ALA A 292 -8.03 16.45 -12.11
N GLY A 293 -9.34 16.33 -11.83
CA GLY A 293 -10.24 17.48 -11.58
C GLY A 293 -9.79 18.30 -10.36
N PHE A 294 -9.48 17.65 -9.26
CA PHE A 294 -8.95 18.29 -8.04
C PHE A 294 -7.64 19.05 -8.29
N ARG A 295 -6.67 18.40 -8.92
CA ARG A 295 -5.36 19.01 -9.25
C ARG A 295 -5.52 20.24 -10.16
N ASN A 296 -6.42 20.17 -11.12
CA ASN A 296 -6.73 21.30 -11.99
C ASN A 296 -7.36 22.45 -11.23
N ALA A 297 -8.38 22.17 -10.38
CA ALA A 297 -9.06 23.16 -9.55
C ALA A 297 -8.08 23.91 -8.63
N LEU A 298 -7.20 23.18 -7.92
CA LEU A 298 -6.17 23.77 -7.08
C LEU A 298 -5.29 24.74 -7.86
N THR A 299 -4.70 24.25 -8.96
CA THR A 299 -3.72 25.00 -9.75
C THR A 299 -4.34 26.28 -10.31
N LYS A 300 -5.54 26.18 -10.86
CA LYS A 300 -6.29 27.31 -11.42
C LYS A 300 -6.65 28.35 -10.35
N THR A 301 -7.23 27.91 -9.23
CA THR A 301 -7.75 28.80 -8.18
C THR A 301 -6.64 29.55 -7.46
N PHE A 302 -5.55 28.85 -7.07
CA PHE A 302 -4.43 29.52 -6.39
C PHE A 302 -3.69 30.49 -7.31
N ASN A 303 -3.47 30.17 -8.59
CA ASN A 303 -2.86 31.11 -9.53
C ASN A 303 -3.74 32.34 -9.77
N ALA A 304 -5.08 32.16 -9.91
CA ALA A 304 -6.00 33.28 -10.06
C ALA A 304 -5.96 34.20 -8.84
N TYR A 305 -6.07 33.64 -7.63
CA TYR A 305 -6.00 34.39 -6.37
C TYR A 305 -4.67 35.12 -6.20
N ALA A 306 -3.53 34.43 -6.41
CA ALA A 306 -2.21 35.01 -6.23
C ALA A 306 -1.95 36.20 -7.18
N ARG A 307 -2.47 36.17 -8.41
CA ARG A 307 -2.41 37.27 -9.36
C ARG A 307 -3.34 38.42 -8.97
N GLU A 308 -4.59 38.14 -8.61
CA GLU A 308 -5.54 39.14 -8.18
C GLU A 308 -5.04 39.94 -6.96
N LYS A 309 -4.49 39.24 -5.98
CA LYS A 309 -3.94 39.87 -4.76
C LYS A 309 -2.51 40.37 -4.95
N LYS A 310 -1.96 40.33 -6.17
CA LYS A 310 -0.58 40.78 -6.52
C LYS A 310 0.53 40.10 -5.73
N ILE A 311 0.30 38.89 -5.23
CA ILE A 311 1.32 38.02 -4.64
C ILE A 311 2.25 37.52 -5.76
N LEU A 312 1.68 37.16 -6.92
CA LEU A 312 2.37 36.92 -8.18
C LEU A 312 2.22 38.14 -9.09
N LYS A 313 3.31 38.61 -9.67
CA LYS A 313 3.28 39.65 -10.71
C LYS A 313 2.86 39.02 -12.06
N ASP A 314 2.34 39.83 -12.96
CA ASP A 314 1.96 39.36 -14.31
C ASP A 314 3.15 38.80 -15.11
N SER A 315 4.36 39.30 -14.82
CA SER A 315 5.62 38.86 -15.41
C SER A 315 6.15 37.54 -14.84
N ASP A 316 5.67 37.14 -13.66
CA ASP A 316 6.21 35.97 -12.97
C ASP A 316 5.63 34.67 -13.60
N PRO A 317 6.39 33.58 -13.65
CA PRO A 317 5.85 32.29 -14.09
C PRO A 317 4.73 31.84 -13.15
N ALA A 318 3.70 31.18 -13.69
CA ALA A 318 2.63 30.61 -12.89
C ALA A 318 3.18 29.51 -11.97
N LEU A 319 2.56 29.37 -10.80
CA LEU A 319 2.81 28.23 -9.90
C LEU A 319 2.37 26.93 -10.60
N THR A 320 3.22 25.92 -10.53
CA THR A 320 2.84 24.58 -11.00
C THR A 320 1.96 23.87 -9.96
N GLY A 321 1.30 22.80 -10.37
CA GLY A 321 0.54 21.98 -9.43
C GLY A 321 1.40 21.44 -8.29
N ASP A 322 2.65 21.07 -8.58
CA ASP A 322 3.57 20.54 -7.57
C ASP A 322 4.01 21.62 -6.56
N ASP A 323 4.20 22.87 -7.00
CA ASP A 323 4.52 23.98 -6.09
C ASP A 323 3.37 24.22 -5.07
N ILE A 324 2.11 24.05 -5.51
CA ILE A 324 0.92 24.25 -4.66
C ILE A 324 0.69 23.05 -3.74
N ARG A 325 1.05 21.85 -4.18
CA ARG A 325 0.85 20.63 -3.39
C ARG A 325 2.02 20.31 -2.45
N GLU A 326 3.09 21.08 -2.44
CA GLU A 326 4.15 20.91 -1.45
C GLU A 326 3.61 21.11 -0.04
N GLY A 327 3.68 20.05 0.79
CA GLY A 327 3.12 20.02 2.14
C GLY A 327 1.59 19.97 2.18
N LEU A 328 0.94 19.53 1.12
CA LEU A 328 -0.50 19.33 1.09
C LEU A 328 -0.88 17.95 1.62
N THR A 329 -1.83 17.90 2.54
CA THR A 329 -2.60 16.70 2.88
C THR A 329 -4.02 16.91 2.38
N ALA A 330 -4.52 15.99 1.53
CA ALA A 330 -5.85 16.11 0.95
C ALA A 330 -6.53 14.74 0.79
N ILE A 331 -7.83 14.71 1.08
CA ILE A 331 -8.72 13.58 0.82
C ILE A 331 -9.77 14.02 -0.19
N ILE A 332 -9.85 13.29 -1.30
CA ILE A 332 -10.86 13.48 -2.33
C ILE A 332 -11.79 12.26 -2.30
N SER A 333 -13.04 12.45 -1.94
CA SER A 333 -14.06 11.40 -1.92
C SER A 333 -15.20 11.80 -2.85
N ILE A 334 -15.51 10.93 -3.80
CA ILE A 334 -16.69 11.13 -4.65
C ILE A 334 -17.66 9.97 -4.53
N LYS A 335 -18.94 10.24 -4.72
CA LYS A 335 -20.00 9.24 -4.85
C LYS A 335 -20.67 9.39 -6.21
N ILE A 336 -20.67 8.29 -6.96
CA ILE A 336 -21.21 8.21 -8.31
C ILE A 336 -21.99 6.90 -8.48
N GLU A 337 -23.12 6.94 -9.19
CA GLU A 337 -24.00 5.76 -9.35
C GLU A 337 -23.35 4.65 -10.16
N GLU A 338 -22.70 4.97 -11.26
CA GLU A 338 -22.07 4.01 -12.19
C GLU A 338 -20.57 4.29 -12.39
N PRO A 339 -19.71 3.98 -11.42
CA PRO A 339 -18.28 4.18 -11.58
C PRO A 339 -17.67 3.20 -12.60
N GLN A 340 -16.83 3.74 -13.48
CA GLN A 340 -16.07 3.00 -14.48
C GLN A 340 -14.60 3.01 -14.09
N PHE A 341 -14.09 1.86 -13.67
CA PHE A 341 -12.70 1.70 -13.29
C PHE A 341 -11.89 1.06 -14.43
N GLU A 342 -10.61 1.44 -14.51
CA GLU A 342 -9.64 0.73 -15.32
C GLU A 342 -9.25 -0.57 -14.59
N GLY A 343 -9.89 -1.70 -14.96
CA GLY A 343 -9.64 -3.03 -14.40
C GLY A 343 -10.45 -3.42 -13.16
N GLN A 344 -10.38 -4.71 -12.81
CA GLN A 344 -11.14 -5.33 -11.71
C GLN A 344 -10.70 -4.83 -10.33
N THR A 345 -9.45 -4.47 -10.16
CA THR A 345 -8.87 -4.01 -8.89
C THR A 345 -9.22 -2.56 -8.52
N LYS A 346 -10.05 -1.88 -9.33
CA LYS A 346 -10.59 -0.54 -9.08
C LYS A 346 -9.55 0.56 -8.80
N GLN A 347 -8.33 0.42 -9.30
CA GLN A 347 -7.20 1.30 -8.94
C GLN A 347 -7.31 2.70 -9.51
N LYS A 348 -8.01 2.88 -10.64
CA LYS A 348 -8.11 4.15 -11.35
C LYS A 348 -9.49 4.38 -11.92
N LEU A 349 -10.05 5.58 -11.70
CA LEU A 349 -11.37 5.97 -12.21
C LEU A 349 -11.27 6.55 -13.63
N GLY A 350 -12.15 6.06 -14.53
CA GLY A 350 -12.24 6.50 -15.92
C GLY A 350 -13.35 7.50 -16.25
N ASN A 351 -14.37 7.65 -15.38
CA ASN A 351 -15.54 8.52 -15.63
C ASN A 351 -15.17 9.97 -15.96
N THR A 352 -15.47 10.44 -17.16
CA THR A 352 -15.11 11.81 -17.61
C THR A 352 -15.87 12.91 -16.88
N GLU A 353 -17.13 12.66 -16.50
CA GLU A 353 -17.99 13.58 -15.75
C GLU A 353 -17.44 13.91 -14.36
N ALA A 354 -16.74 12.96 -13.72
CA ALA A 354 -16.15 13.15 -12.40
C ALA A 354 -15.09 14.27 -12.40
N ARG A 355 -14.31 14.39 -13.48
CA ARG A 355 -13.30 15.45 -13.61
C ARG A 355 -13.93 16.84 -13.54
N GLY A 356 -15.00 17.05 -14.33
CA GLY A 356 -15.69 18.34 -14.38
C GLY A 356 -16.42 18.67 -13.09
N ALA A 357 -17.02 17.66 -12.45
CA ALA A 357 -17.74 17.83 -11.20
C ALA A 357 -16.80 18.27 -10.07
N VAL A 358 -15.68 17.57 -9.90
CA VAL A 358 -14.68 17.90 -8.87
C VAL A 358 -14.04 19.26 -9.13
N ASP A 359 -13.66 19.56 -10.40
CA ASP A 359 -13.11 20.88 -10.75
C ASP A 359 -14.08 22.02 -10.42
N ALA A 360 -15.36 21.88 -10.74
CA ALA A 360 -16.36 22.91 -10.49
C ALA A 360 -16.57 23.12 -8.97
N VAL A 361 -16.87 22.05 -8.22
CA VAL A 361 -17.15 22.13 -6.78
C VAL A 361 -15.94 22.68 -6.02
N VAL A 362 -14.75 22.14 -6.27
CA VAL A 362 -13.53 22.57 -5.56
C VAL A 362 -13.17 24.01 -5.93
N SER A 363 -13.22 24.40 -7.22
CA SER A 363 -12.90 25.77 -7.63
C SER A 363 -13.83 26.79 -6.96
N GLU A 364 -15.14 26.50 -6.93
CA GLU A 364 -16.13 27.39 -6.30
C GLU A 364 -15.86 27.54 -4.80
N LYS A 365 -15.86 26.43 -4.06
CA LYS A 365 -15.73 26.44 -2.60
C LYS A 365 -14.38 26.97 -2.13
N LEU A 366 -13.30 26.60 -2.82
CA LEU A 366 -11.96 27.08 -2.51
C LEU A 366 -11.82 28.58 -2.76
N THR A 367 -12.41 29.13 -3.84
CA THR A 367 -12.42 30.56 -4.09
C THR A 367 -13.09 31.31 -2.94
N TYR A 368 -14.27 30.86 -2.49
CA TYR A 368 -14.94 31.46 -1.34
C TYR A 368 -14.09 31.40 -0.07
N PHE A 369 -13.47 30.25 0.19
CA PHE A 369 -12.61 30.09 1.36
C PHE A 369 -11.42 31.07 1.35
N LEU A 370 -10.72 31.19 0.21
CA LEU A 370 -9.55 32.07 0.08
C LEU A 370 -9.92 33.54 0.23
N GLU A 371 -11.11 33.97 -0.25
CA GLU A 371 -11.60 35.33 -0.08
C GLU A 371 -11.97 35.63 1.38
N GLN A 372 -12.54 34.68 2.10
CA GLN A 372 -12.90 34.80 3.51
C GLN A 372 -11.72 34.74 4.45
N ASN A 373 -10.63 34.07 4.04
CA ASN A 373 -9.44 33.79 4.85
C ASN A 373 -8.15 34.29 4.17
N PRO A 374 -7.98 35.63 3.99
CA PRO A 374 -6.89 36.19 3.21
C PRO A 374 -5.49 35.89 3.81
N ASP A 375 -5.38 35.78 5.13
CA ASP A 375 -4.11 35.44 5.80
C ASP A 375 -3.71 34.00 5.53
N VAL A 376 -4.65 33.07 5.60
CA VAL A 376 -4.43 31.65 5.25
C VAL A 376 -4.05 31.53 3.77
N ALA A 377 -4.80 32.19 2.89
CA ALA A 377 -4.51 32.19 1.46
C ALA A 377 -3.12 32.74 1.14
N LYS A 378 -2.70 33.80 1.81
CA LYS A 378 -1.37 34.36 1.69
C LYS A 378 -0.29 33.40 2.13
N ASN A 379 -0.45 32.74 3.30
CA ASN A 379 0.51 31.77 3.82
C ASN A 379 0.70 30.60 2.83
N ILE A 380 -0.38 30.07 2.25
CA ILE A 380 -0.32 28.99 1.26
C ILE A 380 0.41 29.46 -0.01
N CYS A 381 0.08 30.66 -0.53
CA CYS A 381 0.74 31.20 -1.71
C CYS A 381 2.23 31.46 -1.47
N GLU A 382 2.61 31.98 -0.29
CA GLU A 382 4.02 32.20 0.07
C GLU A 382 4.80 30.88 0.15
N LYS A 383 4.22 29.81 0.74
CA LYS A 383 4.82 28.48 0.73
C LYS A 383 4.99 27.97 -0.71
N SER A 384 3.96 28.11 -1.54
CA SER A 384 4.03 27.67 -2.95
C SER A 384 5.10 28.42 -3.74
N LEU A 385 5.33 29.71 -3.48
CA LEU A 385 6.42 30.49 -4.06
C LEU A 385 7.80 30.01 -3.58
N LEU A 386 7.91 29.61 -2.32
CA LEU A 386 9.15 29.01 -1.79
C LEU A 386 9.44 27.66 -2.46
N ALA A 387 8.40 26.84 -2.64
CA ALA A 387 8.48 25.57 -3.37
C ALA A 387 8.94 25.78 -4.83
N GLN A 388 8.34 26.75 -5.54
CA GLN A 388 8.72 27.11 -6.91
C GLN A 388 10.21 27.49 -6.98
N ARG A 389 10.68 28.35 -6.07
CA ARG A 389 12.10 28.75 -6.03
C ARG A 389 13.04 27.58 -5.77
N ALA A 390 12.64 26.67 -4.86
CA ALA A 390 13.41 25.46 -4.57
C ALA A 390 13.50 24.54 -5.79
N ARG A 391 12.36 24.32 -6.47
CA ARG A 391 12.29 23.50 -7.70
C ARG A 391 13.14 24.10 -8.82
N GLU A 392 13.09 25.43 -9.02
CA GLU A 392 13.93 26.10 -10.00
C GLU A 392 15.42 26.01 -9.67
N ALA A 393 15.79 26.15 -8.39
CA ALA A 393 17.16 25.97 -7.93
C ALA A 393 17.64 24.52 -8.15
N ALA A 394 16.83 23.54 -7.80
CA ALA A 394 17.10 22.13 -8.04
C ALA A 394 17.29 21.82 -9.53
N ARG A 395 16.42 22.37 -10.39
CA ARG A 395 16.56 22.27 -11.85
C ARG A 395 17.88 22.84 -12.37
N LYS A 396 18.26 24.02 -11.91
CA LYS A 396 19.54 24.64 -12.28
C LYS A 396 20.74 23.79 -11.83
N ALA A 397 20.71 23.27 -10.61
CA ALA A 397 21.77 22.40 -10.08
C ALA A 397 21.88 21.11 -10.92
N ARG A 398 20.75 20.49 -11.27
CA ARG A 398 20.69 19.32 -12.14
C ARG A 398 21.27 19.61 -13.54
N ASP A 399 20.85 20.70 -14.17
CA ASP A 399 21.30 21.07 -15.52
C ASP A 399 22.80 21.36 -15.56
N LEU A 400 23.36 21.98 -14.50
CA LEU A 400 24.79 22.18 -14.34
C LEU A 400 25.53 20.83 -14.19
N THR A 401 25.00 19.91 -13.43
CA THR A 401 25.56 18.55 -13.28
C THR A 401 25.54 17.81 -14.62
N ARG A 402 24.40 17.81 -15.34
CA ARG A 402 24.27 17.20 -16.68
C ARG A 402 25.26 17.79 -17.69
N ARG A 403 25.49 19.11 -17.68
CA ARG A 403 26.47 19.75 -18.57
C ARG A 403 27.90 19.32 -18.24
N LYS A 404 28.27 19.24 -16.95
CA LYS A 404 29.58 18.72 -16.53
C LYS A 404 29.76 17.27 -16.97
N THR A 405 28.74 16.42 -16.75
CA THR A 405 28.76 15.00 -17.12
C THR A 405 28.85 14.80 -18.65
N SER A 406 28.22 15.67 -19.45
CA SER A 406 28.30 15.60 -20.92
C SER A 406 29.67 16.06 -21.45
N LEU A 407 30.34 16.94 -20.77
CA LEU A 407 31.73 17.37 -21.11
C LEU A 407 32.76 16.31 -20.72
N ASP A 408 32.49 15.53 -19.65
CA ASP A 408 33.36 14.45 -19.14
C ASP A 408 33.01 13.06 -19.74
N GLY A 409 32.21 12.98 -20.81
CA GLY A 409 31.92 11.71 -21.48
C GLY A 409 30.91 10.82 -20.80
N GLY A 410 29.95 11.37 -20.01
CA GLY A 410 28.82 10.61 -19.45
C GLY A 410 29.24 9.66 -18.31
N THR A 411 30.17 10.05 -17.47
CA THR A 411 30.74 9.19 -16.43
C THR A 411 29.73 8.88 -15.32
N LEU A 412 29.52 7.59 -15.11
CA LEU A 412 28.89 7.02 -13.92
C LEU A 412 29.62 7.49 -12.65
N PRO A 413 28.98 7.43 -11.46
CA PRO A 413 29.65 7.80 -10.21
C PRO A 413 30.98 7.07 -10.08
N GLY A 414 32.08 7.78 -9.80
CA GLY A 414 33.42 7.16 -9.75
C GLY A 414 33.57 6.06 -8.71
N LYS A 415 32.65 5.99 -7.74
CA LYS A 415 32.61 4.91 -6.75
C LYS A 415 31.78 3.68 -7.20
N LEU A 416 30.99 3.78 -8.27
CA LEU A 416 30.23 2.66 -8.81
C LEU A 416 31.15 1.66 -9.49
N ALA A 417 31.13 0.42 -9.04
CA ALA A 417 31.70 -0.70 -9.78
C ALA A 417 30.60 -1.33 -10.65
N ASP A 418 30.47 -0.88 -11.89
CA ASP A 418 29.42 -1.32 -12.81
C ASP A 418 29.65 -2.75 -13.32
N CYS A 419 28.58 -3.39 -13.83
CA CYS A 419 28.64 -4.68 -14.50
C CYS A 419 28.89 -4.51 -16.01
N SER A 420 29.28 -5.60 -16.68
CA SER A 420 29.62 -5.54 -18.11
C SER A 420 28.44 -5.82 -19.04
N ASP A 421 27.40 -6.53 -18.56
CA ASP A 421 26.16 -6.74 -19.31
C ASP A 421 25.44 -5.41 -19.51
N LYS A 422 24.78 -5.25 -20.66
CA LYS A 422 24.05 -4.04 -21.05
C LYS A 422 22.54 -4.24 -21.05
N ASP A 423 22.07 -5.49 -20.91
CA ASP A 423 20.65 -5.76 -20.77
C ASP A 423 20.24 -5.60 -19.29
N PRO A 424 19.41 -4.59 -18.96
CA PRO A 424 18.97 -4.36 -17.58
C PRO A 424 18.34 -5.58 -16.91
N LYS A 425 17.67 -6.43 -17.67
CA LYS A 425 16.98 -7.63 -17.16
C LYS A 425 17.94 -8.66 -16.56
N ASN A 426 19.20 -8.64 -16.97
CA ASN A 426 20.23 -9.54 -16.45
C ASN A 426 21.04 -8.89 -15.32
N CYS A 427 20.88 -7.57 -15.11
CA CYS A 427 21.72 -6.78 -14.25
C CYS A 427 21.06 -6.50 -12.90
N GLU A 428 21.86 -6.47 -11.85
CA GLU A 428 21.43 -6.07 -10.51
C GLU A 428 22.48 -5.18 -9.86
N ILE A 429 22.03 -4.28 -8.97
CA ILE A 429 22.92 -3.37 -8.24
C ILE A 429 22.77 -3.60 -6.75
N PHE A 430 23.90 -3.78 -6.07
CA PHE A 430 23.98 -3.83 -4.61
C PHE A 430 24.37 -2.45 -4.08
N ILE A 431 23.53 -1.88 -3.22
CA ILE A 431 23.84 -0.68 -2.47
C ILE A 431 24.39 -1.12 -1.12
N VAL A 432 25.67 -0.79 -0.88
CA VAL A 432 26.43 -1.37 0.23
C VAL A 432 26.85 -0.27 1.20
N GLU A 433 26.76 -0.56 2.50
CA GLU A 433 27.21 0.35 3.54
C GLU A 433 28.75 0.41 3.62
N GLY A 434 29.30 1.60 3.40
CA GLY A 434 30.72 1.89 3.59
C GLY A 434 31.66 1.34 2.52
N ASP A 435 32.89 1.86 2.55
CA ASP A 435 33.92 1.47 1.59
C ASP A 435 34.52 0.07 1.93
N SER A 436 34.48 -0.36 3.20
CA SER A 436 35.01 -1.67 3.63
C SER A 436 34.18 -2.83 3.07
N ALA A 437 32.89 -2.84 3.39
CA ALA A 437 31.96 -3.83 2.85
C ALA A 437 31.85 -3.74 1.31
N GLY A 438 31.92 -2.50 0.78
CA GLY A 438 32.00 -2.25 -0.66
C GLY A 438 33.24 -2.88 -1.31
N GLY A 439 34.37 -2.96 -0.62
CA GLY A 439 35.59 -3.65 -1.07
C GLY A 439 35.41 -5.18 -1.17
N SER A 440 34.88 -5.79 -0.12
CA SER A 440 34.56 -7.23 -0.10
C SER A 440 33.52 -7.58 -1.19
N ALA A 441 32.44 -6.79 -1.31
CA ALA A 441 31.41 -7.00 -2.31
C ALA A 441 31.92 -6.85 -3.76
N LYS A 442 32.81 -5.87 -4.03
CA LYS A 442 33.46 -5.71 -5.35
C LYS A 442 34.32 -6.91 -5.73
N THR A 443 34.91 -7.58 -4.76
CA THR A 443 35.73 -8.79 -4.98
C THR A 443 34.82 -10.00 -5.17
N ALA A 444 33.77 -10.14 -4.37
CA ALA A 444 32.84 -11.25 -4.35
C ALA A 444 31.97 -11.34 -5.63
N ARG A 445 31.52 -10.21 -6.17
CA ARG A 445 30.49 -10.11 -7.19
C ARG A 445 30.75 -10.85 -8.51
N SER A 446 29.69 -11.22 -9.20
CA SER A 446 29.75 -11.49 -10.64
C SER A 446 29.96 -10.18 -11.41
N ARG A 447 31.13 -9.98 -12.03
CA ARG A 447 31.41 -8.78 -12.82
C ARG A 447 30.55 -8.65 -14.06
N ALA A 448 29.95 -9.74 -14.51
CA ALA A 448 29.10 -9.76 -15.69
C ALA A 448 27.77 -9.03 -15.41
N THR A 449 27.11 -9.38 -14.30
CA THR A 449 25.72 -9.01 -14.04
C THR A 449 25.50 -8.20 -12.78
N GLN A 450 26.49 -8.11 -11.87
CA GLN A 450 26.33 -7.45 -10.58
C GLN A 450 27.15 -6.16 -10.51
N ALA A 451 26.49 -5.03 -10.19
CA ALA A 451 27.12 -3.75 -9.89
C ALA A 451 27.15 -3.49 -8.37
N ILE A 452 28.14 -2.76 -7.90
CA ILE A 452 28.29 -2.36 -6.49
C ILE A 452 28.40 -0.85 -6.37
N LEU A 453 27.52 -0.26 -5.57
CA LEU A 453 27.56 1.15 -5.21
C LEU A 453 27.74 1.28 -3.69
N PRO A 454 28.96 1.56 -3.18
CA PRO A 454 29.16 1.84 -1.77
C PRO A 454 28.61 3.23 -1.41
N LEU A 455 27.91 3.34 -0.30
CA LEU A 455 27.46 4.60 0.29
C LEU A 455 28.34 4.95 1.50
N ARG A 456 28.69 6.23 1.64
CA ARG A 456 29.51 6.70 2.75
C ARG A 456 28.63 7.17 3.92
N GLY A 457 28.33 6.23 4.81
CA GLY A 457 27.52 6.48 6.01
C GLY A 457 26.04 6.75 5.71
N LYS A 458 25.37 7.38 6.68
CA LYS A 458 23.93 7.67 6.61
C LYS A 458 23.64 8.72 5.53
N ILE A 459 22.76 8.40 4.61
CA ILE A 459 22.33 9.36 3.59
C ILE A 459 21.40 10.42 4.21
N LEU A 460 21.15 11.49 3.47
CA LEU A 460 20.21 12.54 3.87
C LEU A 460 18.82 11.94 4.09
N ASN A 461 18.20 12.26 5.23
CA ASN A 461 16.79 11.96 5.45
C ASN A 461 15.93 12.90 4.59
N VAL A 462 15.37 12.34 3.52
CA VAL A 462 14.60 13.10 2.53
C VAL A 462 13.22 13.53 3.05
N GLU A 463 12.71 12.88 4.09
CA GLU A 463 11.44 13.29 4.73
C GLU A 463 11.53 14.70 5.32
N LYS A 464 12.75 15.14 5.71
CA LYS A 464 13.06 16.43 6.32
C LYS A 464 13.73 17.42 5.37
N ALA A 465 13.85 17.08 4.09
CA ALA A 465 14.69 17.83 3.18
C ALA A 465 13.94 18.33 1.96
N ARG A 466 14.17 19.58 1.61
CA ARG A 466 13.66 20.17 0.36
C ARG A 466 14.41 19.59 -0.85
N LEU A 467 13.77 19.65 -2.01
CA LEU A 467 14.26 19.08 -3.26
C LEU A 467 15.65 19.58 -3.68
N ASP A 468 15.96 20.87 -3.45
CA ASP A 468 17.28 21.44 -3.71
C ASP A 468 18.39 20.74 -2.90
N ARG A 469 18.14 20.48 -1.59
CA ARG A 469 19.07 19.77 -0.72
C ARG A 469 19.26 18.31 -1.11
N ILE A 470 18.20 17.68 -1.63
CA ILE A 470 18.23 16.29 -2.11
C ILE A 470 19.18 16.17 -3.30
N TYR A 471 19.08 17.08 -4.28
CA TYR A 471 20.00 17.12 -5.42
C TYR A 471 21.43 17.55 -5.05
N ASP A 472 21.62 18.28 -3.96
CA ASP A 472 22.97 18.65 -3.46
C ASP A 472 23.66 17.51 -2.73
N ASN A 473 22.93 16.49 -2.26
CA ASN A 473 23.52 15.35 -1.57
C ASN A 473 24.26 14.41 -2.55
N ALA A 474 25.54 14.17 -2.30
CA ALA A 474 26.40 13.40 -3.19
C ALA A 474 25.99 11.91 -3.30
N GLU A 475 25.54 11.31 -2.18
CA GLU A 475 25.13 9.90 -2.14
C GLU A 475 23.83 9.69 -2.91
N ILE A 476 22.85 10.58 -2.74
CA ILE A 476 21.57 10.54 -3.47
C ILE A 476 21.80 10.76 -4.97
N ARG A 477 22.64 11.74 -5.35
CA ARG A 477 23.01 11.93 -6.76
C ARG A 477 23.66 10.69 -7.36
N ALA A 478 24.52 10.02 -6.60
CA ALA A 478 25.16 8.79 -7.06
C ALA A 478 24.13 7.69 -7.35
N MET A 479 23.11 7.53 -6.48
CA MET A 479 22.01 6.57 -6.70
C MET A 479 21.17 6.94 -7.92
N ILE A 480 20.73 8.21 -8.04
CA ILE A 480 19.94 8.69 -9.19
C ILE A 480 20.70 8.42 -10.50
N THR A 481 21.99 8.72 -10.54
CA THR A 481 22.83 8.50 -11.73
C THR A 481 23.05 7.02 -12.01
N ALA A 482 23.24 6.20 -10.98
CA ALA A 482 23.43 4.76 -11.13
C ALA A 482 22.18 4.07 -11.66
N PHE A 483 21.00 4.38 -11.11
CA PHE A 483 19.73 3.80 -11.55
C PHE A 483 19.33 4.25 -12.95
N GLY A 484 19.60 5.51 -13.29
CA GLY A 484 19.32 6.09 -14.60
C GLY A 484 17.90 6.61 -14.81
N THR A 485 16.99 6.36 -13.88
CA THR A 485 15.54 6.67 -13.99
C THR A 485 15.21 8.15 -13.81
N GLY A 486 16.09 8.94 -13.18
CA GLY A 486 15.70 10.25 -12.64
C GLY A 486 14.84 10.13 -11.39
N ILE A 487 14.32 11.26 -10.90
CA ILE A 487 13.39 11.31 -9.76
C ILE A 487 12.31 12.35 -10.03
N HIS A 488 11.18 12.24 -9.31
CA HIS A 488 10.06 13.19 -9.39
C HIS A 488 9.50 13.32 -10.81
N GLU A 489 9.37 14.53 -11.35
CA GLU A 489 8.88 14.81 -12.72
C GLU A 489 9.73 14.17 -13.83
N ASP A 490 11.00 13.91 -13.57
CA ASP A 490 11.94 13.29 -14.53
C ASP A 490 11.98 11.77 -14.43
N PHE A 491 11.22 11.17 -13.50
CA PHE A 491 11.25 9.73 -13.29
C PHE A 491 10.70 8.99 -14.53
N ASP A 492 11.51 8.08 -15.04
CA ASP A 492 11.17 7.25 -16.20
C ASP A 492 11.73 5.84 -15.97
N ILE A 493 10.85 4.92 -15.58
CA ILE A 493 11.22 3.54 -15.25
C ILE A 493 11.82 2.79 -16.44
N THR A 494 11.47 3.18 -17.67
CA THR A 494 12.01 2.54 -18.89
C THR A 494 13.52 2.75 -19.05
N LYS A 495 14.10 3.70 -18.31
CA LYS A 495 15.54 3.98 -18.27
C LYS A 495 16.28 3.26 -17.14
N LEU A 496 15.59 2.40 -16.39
CA LEU A 496 16.20 1.63 -15.31
C LEU A 496 17.31 0.74 -15.87
N ARG A 497 18.49 0.81 -15.22
CA ARG A 497 19.69 0.11 -15.68
C ARG A 497 19.87 -1.28 -15.05
N TYR A 498 19.13 -1.59 -14.00
CA TYR A 498 19.25 -2.83 -13.23
C TYR A 498 17.87 -3.36 -12.87
N ASP A 499 17.61 -4.63 -13.18
CA ASP A 499 16.33 -5.28 -12.83
C ASP A 499 16.10 -5.36 -11.31
N LYS A 500 17.18 -5.50 -10.54
CA LYS A 500 17.10 -5.54 -9.07
C LYS A 500 18.01 -4.49 -8.44
N ILE A 501 17.42 -3.74 -7.51
CA ILE A 501 18.11 -2.82 -6.60
C ILE A 501 18.12 -3.49 -5.23
N ILE A 502 19.28 -3.94 -4.79
CA ILE A 502 19.43 -4.74 -3.58
C ILE A 502 20.12 -3.90 -2.52
N ILE A 503 19.41 -3.62 -1.43
CA ILE A 503 19.95 -2.93 -0.26
C ILE A 503 20.66 -3.95 0.60
N MET A 504 21.95 -3.77 0.82
CA MET A 504 22.81 -4.68 1.59
C MET A 504 23.56 -3.87 2.64
N THR A 505 23.00 -3.84 3.84
CA THR A 505 23.53 -3.11 5.02
C THR A 505 23.95 -4.10 6.11
N ASP A 506 24.75 -3.63 7.06
CA ASP A 506 25.15 -4.39 8.22
C ASP A 506 23.93 -4.82 9.07
N ALA A 507 24.05 -5.94 9.78
CA ALA A 507 22.97 -6.49 10.62
C ALA A 507 22.93 -5.83 12.00
N ASP A 508 23.19 -4.53 12.07
CA ASP A 508 23.16 -3.73 13.30
C ASP A 508 22.12 -2.59 13.21
N VAL A 509 21.99 -1.81 14.26
CA VAL A 509 21.04 -0.69 14.35
C VAL A 509 21.36 0.43 13.35
N ASP A 510 22.62 0.64 13.01
CA ASP A 510 23.04 1.65 12.03
C ASP A 510 22.71 1.20 10.60
N GLY A 511 22.96 -0.07 10.28
CA GLY A 511 22.57 -0.65 8.99
C GLY A 511 21.06 -0.65 8.80
N ALA A 512 20.27 -1.00 9.83
CA ALA A 512 18.81 -0.90 9.79
C ALA A 512 18.35 0.56 9.54
N HIS A 513 19.00 1.54 10.15
CA HIS A 513 18.69 2.95 9.92
C HIS A 513 19.05 3.39 8.48
N ILE A 514 20.19 2.96 7.94
CA ILE A 514 20.59 3.26 6.55
C ILE A 514 19.58 2.65 5.57
N ALA A 515 19.19 1.39 5.78
CA ALA A 515 18.15 0.75 4.97
C ALA A 515 16.83 1.55 5.01
N THR A 516 16.41 2.01 6.20
CA THR A 516 15.20 2.83 6.36
C THR A 516 15.31 4.17 5.63
N LEU A 517 16.47 4.86 5.69
CA LEU A 517 16.70 6.10 4.94
C LEU A 517 16.62 5.87 3.43
N MET A 518 17.15 4.75 2.94
CA MET A 518 17.07 4.39 1.52
C MET A 518 15.65 4.06 1.10
N LEU A 519 14.91 3.29 1.90
CA LEU A 519 13.50 3.00 1.65
C LEU A 519 12.66 4.28 1.66
N THR A 520 12.94 5.23 2.56
CA THR A 520 12.30 6.55 2.57
C THR A 520 12.55 7.30 1.26
N PHE A 521 13.79 7.30 0.77
CA PHE A 521 14.13 7.94 -0.50
C PHE A 521 13.41 7.27 -1.68
N LEU A 522 13.43 5.94 -1.77
CA LEU A 522 12.76 5.20 -2.85
C LEU A 522 11.24 5.40 -2.80
N TYR A 523 10.65 5.33 -1.61
CA TYR A 523 9.21 5.52 -1.43
C TYR A 523 8.75 6.93 -1.86
N ARG A 524 9.48 7.98 -1.45
CA ARG A 524 9.10 9.38 -1.74
C ARG A 524 9.40 9.83 -3.17
N PHE A 525 10.45 9.33 -3.78
CA PHE A 525 10.96 9.87 -5.05
C PHE A 525 10.97 8.89 -6.23
N MET A 526 10.86 7.59 -5.96
CA MET A 526 10.88 6.51 -6.96
C MET A 526 9.91 5.37 -6.59
N PRO A 527 8.64 5.66 -6.21
CA PRO A 527 7.72 4.63 -5.70
C PRO A 527 7.45 3.52 -6.71
N ASP A 528 7.51 3.80 -8.01
CA ASP A 528 7.25 2.81 -9.04
C ASP A 528 8.33 1.72 -9.10
N LEU A 529 9.56 1.99 -8.64
CA LEU A 529 10.58 0.94 -8.48
C LEU A 529 10.17 -0.13 -7.46
N ILE A 530 9.44 0.28 -6.41
CA ILE A 530 8.92 -0.65 -5.41
C ILE A 530 7.68 -1.36 -5.94
N LYS A 531 6.74 -0.62 -6.55
CA LYS A 531 5.48 -1.16 -7.09
C LYS A 531 5.71 -2.21 -8.19
N GLU A 532 6.71 -2.00 -9.04
CA GLU A 532 7.08 -2.93 -10.10
C GLU A 532 8.02 -4.05 -9.64
N GLY A 533 8.37 -4.07 -8.34
CA GLY A 533 9.08 -5.18 -7.70
C GLY A 533 10.58 -5.20 -7.90
N HIS A 534 11.20 -4.06 -8.17
CA HIS A 534 12.65 -3.95 -8.40
C HIS A 534 13.50 -3.80 -7.12
N VAL A 535 12.89 -3.57 -5.94
CA VAL A 535 13.61 -3.27 -4.70
C VAL A 535 13.64 -4.48 -3.77
N TYR A 536 14.82 -4.81 -3.27
CA TYR A 536 15.07 -5.96 -2.40
C TYR A 536 15.97 -5.59 -1.21
N LEU A 537 15.79 -6.31 -0.10
CA LEU A 537 16.71 -6.32 1.03
C LEU A 537 17.49 -7.64 1.00
N ALA A 538 18.82 -7.57 1.03
CA ALA A 538 19.65 -8.76 1.22
C ALA A 538 19.57 -9.21 2.68
N THR A 539 19.56 -10.52 2.89
CA THR A 539 19.59 -11.14 4.21
C THR A 539 20.89 -11.92 4.36
N PRO A 540 21.97 -11.30 4.87
CA PRO A 540 23.19 -12.02 5.19
C PRO A 540 22.98 -12.90 6.42
N PRO A 541 23.75 -13.99 6.62
CA PRO A 541 23.68 -14.81 7.82
C PRO A 541 24.17 -14.02 9.04
N LEU A 542 23.54 -14.26 10.19
CA LEU A 542 23.94 -13.69 11.48
C LEU A 542 25.04 -14.50 12.14
N TYR A 543 25.10 -15.80 11.87
CA TYR A 543 26.03 -16.72 12.53
C TYR A 543 26.74 -17.61 11.53
N LYS A 544 28.03 -17.87 11.81
CA LYS A 544 28.83 -18.92 11.22
C LYS A 544 29.17 -19.94 12.29
N VAL A 545 28.92 -21.22 12.02
CA VAL A 545 29.26 -22.32 12.90
C VAL A 545 30.28 -23.20 12.21
N GLU A 546 31.43 -23.43 12.83
CA GLU A 546 32.47 -24.33 12.33
C GLU A 546 32.64 -25.52 13.24
N LYS A 547 32.65 -26.75 12.66
CA LYS A 547 32.96 -27.98 13.33
C LYS A 547 33.67 -28.95 12.38
N ASN A 548 34.83 -29.47 12.76
CA ASN A 548 35.56 -30.48 11.99
C ASN A 548 35.76 -30.15 10.49
N LYS A 549 36.10 -28.90 10.17
CA LYS A 549 36.22 -28.32 8.80
C LYS A 549 34.93 -28.17 8.02
N SER A 550 33.79 -28.49 8.59
CA SER A 550 32.49 -28.18 8.00
C SER A 550 32.01 -26.83 8.53
N VAL A 551 31.35 -26.05 7.67
CA VAL A 551 30.83 -24.73 7.96
C VAL A 551 29.33 -24.71 7.70
N TRP A 552 28.57 -24.11 8.62
CA TRP A 552 27.15 -23.86 8.50
C TRP A 552 26.88 -22.37 8.76
N TYR A 553 25.86 -21.85 8.12
CA TYR A 553 25.41 -20.48 8.32
C TYR A 553 23.99 -20.52 8.89
N ALA A 554 23.71 -19.63 9.85
CA ALA A 554 22.37 -19.44 10.40
C ALA A 554 21.96 -17.97 10.23
N TYR A 555 20.72 -17.77 9.81
CA TYR A 555 20.16 -16.45 9.52
C TYR A 555 19.39 -15.88 10.71
N ASP A 556 19.04 -16.74 11.68
CA ASP A 556 18.42 -16.34 12.95
C ASP A 556 18.84 -17.26 14.10
N ASP A 557 18.36 -16.98 15.32
CA ASP A 557 18.68 -17.74 16.54
C ASP A 557 18.07 -19.15 16.54
N ASP A 558 16.96 -19.35 15.85
CA ASP A 558 16.29 -20.66 15.82
C ASP A 558 16.99 -21.60 14.85
N GLU A 559 17.42 -21.12 13.70
CA GLU A 559 18.30 -21.88 12.80
C GLU A 559 19.64 -22.25 13.49
N LEU A 560 20.21 -21.29 14.25
CA LEU A 560 21.40 -21.58 15.04
C LEU A 560 21.17 -22.72 16.04
N LYS A 561 20.04 -22.70 16.75
CA LYS A 561 19.66 -23.78 17.68
C LYS A 561 19.49 -25.12 16.97
N GLN A 562 18.85 -25.12 15.79
CA GLN A 562 18.67 -26.33 14.97
C GLN A 562 20.02 -26.90 14.54
N ILE A 563 20.90 -26.09 13.94
CA ILE A 563 22.24 -26.50 13.54
C ILE A 563 23.00 -27.11 14.73
N LEU A 564 23.01 -26.46 15.89
CA LEU A 564 23.68 -26.93 17.08
C LEU A 564 23.11 -28.25 17.63
N ASN A 565 21.81 -28.49 17.45
CA ASN A 565 21.17 -29.75 17.84
C ASN A 565 21.58 -30.87 16.88
N ASP A 566 21.65 -30.59 15.57
CA ASP A 566 22.01 -31.59 14.54
C ASP A 566 23.47 -32.01 14.61
N ILE A 567 24.39 -31.07 14.82
CA ILE A 567 25.82 -31.34 14.89
C ILE A 567 26.30 -31.77 16.29
N GLY A 568 25.42 -31.63 17.31
CA GLY A 568 25.71 -31.85 18.73
C GLY A 568 26.42 -30.66 19.36
N ARG A 569 25.97 -30.29 20.53
CA ARG A 569 26.56 -29.20 21.36
C ARG A 569 27.79 -29.70 22.07
N ASP A 570 28.97 -29.41 21.57
CA ASP A 570 30.24 -29.71 22.21
C ASP A 570 31.22 -28.52 22.17
N ASN A 571 32.34 -28.63 22.88
CA ASN A 571 33.36 -27.58 22.94
C ASN A 571 34.14 -27.38 21.62
N ASN A 572 33.91 -28.20 20.60
CA ASN A 572 34.56 -28.10 19.30
C ASN A 572 33.79 -27.22 18.32
N ASN A 573 32.59 -26.78 18.68
CA ASN A 573 31.82 -25.85 17.88
C ASN A 573 32.39 -24.42 18.04
N LYS A 574 32.90 -23.86 16.95
CA LYS A 574 33.27 -22.45 16.89
C LYS A 574 32.10 -21.67 16.29
N ILE A 575 31.51 -20.80 17.10
CA ILE A 575 30.40 -19.94 16.68
C ILE A 575 30.95 -18.51 16.55
N GLN A 576 30.80 -17.92 15.39
CA GLN A 576 31.07 -16.51 15.11
C GLN A 576 29.77 -15.82 14.82
N ARG A 577 29.47 -14.73 15.56
CA ARG A 577 28.37 -13.81 15.21
C ARG A 577 28.93 -12.71 14.34
N TYR A 578 28.36 -12.50 13.16
CA TYR A 578 28.69 -11.39 12.30
C TYR A 578 27.99 -10.10 12.79
N LYS A 579 28.74 -9.04 12.97
CA LYS A 579 28.21 -7.72 13.29
C LYS A 579 28.08 -6.82 12.06
N GLY A 580 28.88 -7.09 11.03
CA GLY A 580 28.84 -6.35 9.80
C GLY A 580 29.40 -7.14 8.61
N LEU A 581 29.01 -6.74 7.40
CA LEU A 581 29.42 -7.34 6.13
C LEU A 581 30.94 -7.27 5.91
N GLY A 582 31.62 -6.29 6.52
CA GLY A 582 33.06 -6.16 6.46
C GLY A 582 33.85 -7.25 7.20
N GLU A 583 33.17 -8.05 8.04
CA GLU A 583 33.77 -9.21 8.73
C GLU A 583 33.76 -10.49 7.87
N MET A 584 33.01 -10.47 6.77
CA MET A 584 32.96 -11.56 5.80
C MET A 584 34.08 -11.39 4.75
N ASP A 585 34.78 -12.47 4.46
CA ASP A 585 35.62 -12.50 3.26
C ASP A 585 34.76 -12.59 1.97
N ALA A 586 35.39 -12.39 0.82
CA ALA A 586 34.69 -12.31 -0.45
C ALA A 586 33.97 -13.63 -0.81
N ASP A 587 34.55 -14.78 -0.48
CA ASP A 587 33.98 -16.07 -0.79
C ASP A 587 32.73 -16.33 0.09
N GLN A 588 32.81 -16.00 1.39
CA GLN A 588 31.66 -16.11 2.31
C GLN A 588 30.51 -15.19 1.87
N LEU A 589 30.84 -13.96 1.50
CA LEU A 589 29.81 -12.99 1.06
C LEU A 589 29.15 -13.44 -0.25
N TRP A 590 29.93 -14.04 -1.16
CA TRP A 590 29.38 -14.63 -2.37
C TRP A 590 28.43 -15.78 -2.04
N GLU A 591 28.92 -16.81 -1.35
CA GLU A 591 28.18 -18.05 -1.09
C GLU A 591 26.87 -17.84 -0.33
N THR A 592 26.82 -16.84 0.56
CA THR A 592 25.67 -16.66 1.47
C THR A 592 24.71 -15.55 1.04
N THR A 593 25.21 -14.51 0.33
CA THR A 593 24.45 -13.25 0.18
C THR A 593 24.35 -12.76 -1.27
N MET A 594 25.35 -13.07 -2.12
CA MET A 594 25.39 -12.52 -3.48
C MET A 594 25.15 -13.53 -4.58
N ASP A 595 25.37 -14.83 -4.34
CA ASP A 595 25.12 -15.89 -5.32
C ASP A 595 23.61 -16.01 -5.59
N PRO A 596 23.15 -15.77 -6.84
CA PRO A 596 21.73 -15.87 -7.20
C PRO A 596 21.06 -17.19 -6.85
N ASP A 597 21.83 -18.30 -6.82
CA ASP A 597 21.30 -19.64 -6.60
C ASP A 597 21.11 -19.97 -5.10
N HIS A 598 21.78 -19.25 -4.18
CA HIS A 598 21.80 -19.60 -2.75
C HIS A 598 21.36 -18.46 -1.82
N ARG A 599 21.41 -17.21 -2.27
CA ARG A 599 21.10 -16.02 -1.45
C ARG A 599 19.63 -15.93 -1.06
N ILE A 600 19.37 -15.26 0.06
CA ILE A 600 18.03 -14.90 0.52
C ILE A 600 17.80 -13.41 0.26
N LEU A 601 16.80 -13.08 -0.55
CA LEU A 601 16.35 -11.71 -0.79
C LEU A 601 14.91 -11.54 -0.32
N LYS A 602 14.65 -10.46 0.41
CA LYS A 602 13.29 -10.02 0.77
C LYS A 602 12.85 -8.93 -0.19
N GLN A 603 11.85 -9.18 -1.02
CA GLN A 603 11.28 -8.17 -1.90
C GLN A 603 10.51 -7.12 -1.08
N VAL A 604 10.76 -5.85 -1.37
CA VAL A 604 10.01 -4.74 -0.79
C VAL A 604 8.77 -4.49 -1.64
N MET A 605 7.61 -4.45 -1.03
CA MET A 605 6.34 -4.22 -1.70
C MET A 605 5.60 -3.04 -1.08
N ILE A 606 4.85 -2.31 -1.88
CA ILE A 606 3.89 -1.30 -1.44
C ILE A 606 2.49 -1.86 -1.67
N ASP A 607 1.70 -1.93 -0.63
CA ASP A 607 0.27 -2.14 -0.76
C ASP A 607 -0.41 -0.79 -1.02
N GLY A 608 -0.91 -0.61 -2.25
CA GLY A 608 -1.61 0.62 -2.64
C GLY A 608 -2.90 0.85 -1.86
N GLU A 609 -3.50 -0.22 -1.32
CA GLU A 609 -4.72 -0.12 -0.51
C GLU A 609 -4.46 0.49 0.89
N ASN A 610 -3.20 0.43 1.37
CA ASN A 610 -2.77 0.99 2.66
C ASN A 610 -1.87 2.23 2.51
N SER A 611 -1.97 2.95 1.39
CA SER A 611 -1.06 4.06 1.06
C SER A 611 -1.10 5.22 2.06
N SER A 612 -2.25 5.49 2.69
CA SER A 612 -2.39 6.55 3.70
C SER A 612 -1.65 6.22 5.00
N GLU A 613 -1.72 4.98 5.45
CA GLU A 613 -1.00 4.52 6.65
C GLU A 613 0.51 4.40 6.42
N LEU A 614 0.94 4.07 5.20
CA LEU A 614 2.35 4.15 4.83
C LEU A 614 2.88 5.57 4.96
N ASP A 615 2.13 6.57 4.48
CA ASP A 615 2.51 7.98 4.64
C ASP A 615 2.64 8.37 6.11
N VAL A 616 1.67 8.00 6.95
CA VAL A 616 1.71 8.23 8.41
C VAL A 616 2.92 7.54 9.03
N THR A 617 3.23 6.31 8.63
CA THR A 617 4.36 5.53 9.16
C THR A 617 5.68 6.22 8.84
N PHE A 618 5.92 6.60 7.58
CA PHE A 618 7.14 7.31 7.21
C PHE A 618 7.23 8.68 7.89
N THR A 619 6.14 9.43 7.97
CA THR A 619 6.10 10.72 8.69
C THR A 619 6.39 10.55 10.17
N THR A 620 5.82 9.54 10.84
CA THR A 620 6.05 9.25 12.26
C THR A 620 7.50 8.86 12.53
N LEU A 621 8.04 7.91 11.75
CA LEU A 621 9.37 7.37 11.99
C LEU A 621 10.49 8.32 11.53
N MET A 622 10.30 9.01 10.40
CA MET A 622 11.34 9.77 9.73
C MET A 622 11.11 11.28 9.75
N GLY A 623 9.93 11.77 10.16
CA GLY A 623 9.59 13.18 10.24
C GLY A 623 10.30 13.95 11.37
N ASP A 624 10.08 15.26 11.43
CA ASP A 624 10.78 16.15 12.39
C ASP A 624 10.24 16.04 13.82
N LYS A 625 8.94 15.75 14.00
CA LYS A 625 8.33 15.68 15.33
C LYS A 625 8.80 14.43 16.08
N VAL A 626 9.25 14.65 17.31
CA VAL A 626 9.80 13.58 18.16
C VAL A 626 8.67 12.81 18.88
N GLU A 627 7.62 13.52 19.31
CA GLU A 627 6.58 12.95 20.17
C GLU A 627 5.81 11.80 19.50
N PRO A 628 5.34 11.88 18.23
CA PRO A 628 4.69 10.76 17.56
C PRO A 628 5.58 9.51 17.46
N ARG A 629 6.89 9.71 17.25
CA ARG A 629 7.86 8.61 17.22
C ARG A 629 8.05 7.96 18.58
N LYS A 630 8.09 8.77 19.64
CA LYS A 630 8.18 8.28 21.02
C LYS A 630 6.94 7.47 21.38
N GLU A 631 5.75 7.97 21.10
CA GLU A 631 4.49 7.27 21.30
C GLU A 631 4.47 5.93 20.54
N PHE A 632 4.92 5.92 19.28
CA PHE A 632 5.05 4.70 18.49
C PHE A 632 6.00 3.68 19.14
N ILE A 633 7.17 4.12 19.63
CA ILE A 633 8.14 3.25 20.29
C ILE A 633 7.54 2.68 21.58
N GLU A 634 6.92 3.51 22.41
CA GLU A 634 6.29 3.09 23.67
C GLU A 634 5.16 2.08 23.45
N ALA A 635 4.32 2.30 22.44
CA ALA A 635 3.22 1.41 22.09
C ALA A 635 3.70 0.03 21.61
N ASN A 636 4.84 -0.02 20.89
CA ASN A 636 5.34 -1.22 20.24
C ASN A 636 6.49 -1.90 21.00
N ALA A 637 7.04 -1.30 22.06
CA ALA A 637 8.19 -1.82 22.80
C ALA A 637 7.97 -3.25 23.33
N LYS A 638 6.74 -3.59 23.70
CA LYS A 638 6.38 -4.93 24.22
C LYS A 638 6.49 -6.05 23.17
N TYR A 639 6.51 -5.72 21.90
CA TYR A 639 6.60 -6.70 20.82
C TYR A 639 8.05 -6.93 20.35
N VAL A 640 8.99 -6.14 20.84
CA VAL A 640 10.41 -6.28 20.49
C VAL A 640 11.00 -7.46 21.26
N THR A 641 11.33 -8.53 20.52
CA THR A 641 11.92 -9.76 21.09
C THR A 641 13.45 -9.78 20.97
N ASN A 642 14.03 -9.03 20.03
CA ASN A 642 15.46 -9.01 19.74
C ASN A 642 16.01 -7.60 19.99
N LEU A 643 16.41 -7.33 21.23
CA LEU A 643 17.20 -6.15 21.58
C LEU A 643 18.67 -6.51 21.43
N ASP A 644 19.39 -5.80 20.57
CA ASP A 644 20.85 -5.87 20.49
C ASP A 644 21.41 -5.02 21.63
N ILE A 645 21.59 -5.66 22.82
CA ILE A 645 22.09 -5.04 24.05
C ILE A 645 23.56 -5.45 24.23
#